data_dbadc99bddae7383ff9e8bfec3794f4b
#
_entry.id   dbadc99bddae7383ff9e8bfec3794f4b
#
_cell.length_a   1.000
_cell.length_b   1.000
_cell.length_c   1.000
_cell.angle_alpha   90.00
_cell.angle_beta   90.00
_cell.angle_gamma   90.00
#
_symmetry.space_group_name_H-M   'P 1'
#
loop_
_entity.id
_entity.type
_entity.pdbx_description
1 polymer ?
#
loop_
_entity_poly.entity_id
_entity_poly.type
_entity_poly.pdbx_seq_one_letter_code
_entity_poly.pdbx_strand_id
1 'polypeptide(L)'
;MDIGNLCGTARRYVALGAALTLTLMNLGTPALAAEPASTTATPIKHVIVIIGENRSFDHVFATYIPKNGESVNNLLSEGIIMLGSNNAAVPGPNFDQARQQAAQDTDTFLLDPPKEEFPANILPAPLVGGPKGANGYFSGATPCPAQPTLSAVECAQVSESGLLTGDYQKLASGGTGQKSHTPDERITNVETLEPGPFQITNGKTFVYNDYAASPVHRFYQMWQQLNCSLANATPDNPSGCNAKLFSWVEVTVGAGTNGAKQPPLCSTNGDKTPCFTTNYLPSVPGAQTTGEGSTALAFYNVQQGDAPYFKYLADTFSMSDNFHQSVDGGTGANHIMLGHGDAIWYSDGHGNPTVPPNNKKVFTAPYKGGPNPDQGVVQQITNPNPAAGTNNWYAEDGYGNSNNAGYPPPYSPSPVSGGGSYSECADASQPGVGAIVTYLKSINIDPRCDPGHYYLLNNYNPGWFGNGKRADIDQNPANTPFTIPPSSTPSIGDDLNAHHISWKYYGDQWNNYVPDPYQINYGTNGPNADEYCNICNPFQYDTSIMSDPDQVKAHIADSIELYADIEKNNLPAVSFVKPSGYVDGHPASSKLNLFESFAKKIVESVHGSPYWQDTAIFITFDEGGGYYDSGYVQPLDFFGDGTRIPLMVVSAFSMGGHISHAYADHVSILKFIERNWNLPPVSSRSRDNFPNPETGLGSGASAYVPVNRPALSDLTEFFNFGPAQNASK
;
A
#
# COMPACT_ATOMS: atom_id res chain seq x y z
N MET A 1 -0.40 70.25 32.13
CA MET A 1 0.23 71.45 31.53
C MET A 1 0.13 71.21 30.04
N ASP A 2 -0.88 71.63 29.48
CA ASP A 2 -1.15 72.92 28.78
C ASP A 2 -0.56 72.87 27.37
N ILE A 3 -1.45 72.73 26.41
CA ILE A 3 -2.19 73.65 25.56
C ILE A 3 -1.35 74.17 24.39
N GLY A 4 -1.93 74.08 23.21
CA GLY A 4 -1.66 75.05 22.17
C GLY A 4 -2.07 74.67 20.73
N ASN A 5 -3.35 74.83 20.42
CA ASN A 5 -3.89 75.07 19.09
C ASN A 5 -3.17 76.20 18.32
N LEU A 6 -3.26 76.12 16.97
CA LEU A 6 -3.74 77.23 16.11
C LEU A 6 -3.67 76.79 14.62
N CYS A 7 -4.64 76.78 14.04
CA CYS A 7 -5.53 77.15 12.95
C CYS A 7 -4.98 78.22 11.96
N GLY A 8 -5.29 78.00 10.66
CA GLY A 8 -5.43 79.03 9.62
C GLY A 8 -4.38 78.98 8.51
N THR A 9 -4.62 79.00 7.28
CA THR A 9 -5.62 79.66 6.45
C THR A 9 -5.53 79.18 4.99
N ALA A 10 -6.65 79.15 4.35
CA ALA A 10 -6.79 78.84 2.92
C ALA A 10 -6.26 79.99 2.04
N ARG A 11 -5.71 79.65 0.86
CA ARG A 11 -5.74 80.51 -0.33
C ARG A 11 -5.98 79.72 -1.60
N ARG A 12 -7.03 80.08 -2.27
CA ARG A 12 -7.45 79.76 -3.64
C ARG A 12 -6.45 80.33 -4.63
N TYR A 13 -6.06 79.63 -5.66
CA TYR A 13 -5.74 80.16 -6.99
C TYR A 13 -6.37 79.30 -8.09
N VAL A 14 -6.83 80.01 -9.10
CA VAL A 14 -7.70 79.69 -10.20
C VAL A 14 -6.98 78.89 -11.29
N ALA A 15 -7.77 78.13 -12.05
CA ALA A 15 -7.50 77.27 -13.19
C ALA A 15 -6.77 77.98 -14.36
N LEU A 16 -5.94 77.17 -15.03
CA LEU A 16 -5.79 77.27 -16.49
C LEU A 16 -5.73 75.86 -17.06
N GLY A 17 -6.62 75.54 -18.00
CA GLY A 17 -6.72 74.26 -18.68
C GLY A 17 -5.63 74.05 -19.71
N ALA A 18 -5.14 72.87 -19.77
CA ALA A 18 -4.49 72.33 -20.99
C ALA A 18 -5.01 70.88 -21.15
N ALA A 19 -5.83 70.69 -22.16
CA ALA A 19 -6.27 69.37 -22.58
C ALA A 19 -5.10 68.63 -23.19
N LEU A 20 -4.62 67.60 -22.47
CA LEU A 20 -3.73 66.58 -23.01
C LEU A 20 -4.56 65.33 -23.27
N THR A 21 -4.84 65.06 -24.54
CA THR A 21 -5.38 63.78 -25.01
C THR A 21 -4.41 62.67 -24.73
N LEU A 22 -4.61 61.90 -23.64
CA LEU A 22 -3.96 60.62 -23.43
C LEU A 22 -4.62 59.59 -24.34
N THR A 23 -3.97 59.20 -25.41
CA THR A 23 -4.25 58.00 -26.15
C THR A 23 -3.86 56.83 -25.24
N LEU A 24 -4.84 56.16 -24.61
CA LEU A 24 -4.63 54.85 -23.96
C LEU A 24 -4.26 53.83 -25.06
N MET A 25 -2.99 53.59 -25.24
CA MET A 25 -2.54 52.33 -25.83
C MET A 25 -2.92 51.22 -24.86
N ASN A 26 -3.98 50.47 -25.21
CA ASN A 26 -4.20 49.14 -24.67
C ASN A 26 -2.99 48.27 -25.04
N LEU A 27 -2.00 48.18 -24.14
CA LEU A 27 -1.07 47.08 -24.11
C LEU A 27 -1.89 45.87 -23.66
N GLY A 28 -2.49 45.18 -24.61
CA GLY A 28 -2.99 43.83 -24.38
C GLY A 28 -1.84 43.03 -23.78
N THR A 29 -2.03 42.55 -22.56
CA THR A 29 -1.23 41.43 -22.05
C THR A 29 -1.25 40.38 -23.14
N PRO A 30 -0.09 39.85 -23.58
CA PRO A 30 -0.12 38.71 -24.46
C PRO A 30 -0.91 37.65 -23.73
N ALA A 31 -2.04 37.25 -24.29
CA ALA A 31 -2.66 36.00 -23.92
C ALA A 31 -1.52 34.95 -24.10
N LEU A 32 -1.08 34.34 -23.00
CA LEU A 32 -0.29 33.14 -23.08
C LEU A 32 -1.10 32.23 -24.02
N ALA A 33 -0.53 31.96 -25.18
CA ALA A 33 -1.09 30.94 -26.06
C ALA A 33 -1.22 29.70 -25.21
N ALA A 34 -2.42 29.16 -25.11
CA ALA A 34 -2.62 27.86 -24.52
C ALA A 34 -1.65 26.91 -25.23
N GLU A 35 -0.73 26.32 -24.49
CA GLU A 35 0.16 25.27 -25.00
C GLU A 35 -0.71 24.27 -25.76
N PRO A 36 -0.32 23.79 -26.93
CA PRO A 36 -1.11 22.78 -27.62
C PRO A 36 -1.31 21.60 -26.68
N ALA A 37 -2.55 21.25 -26.40
CA ALA A 37 -2.88 20.09 -25.58
C ALA A 37 -2.07 18.91 -26.10
N SER A 38 -1.27 18.30 -25.23
CA SER A 38 -0.43 17.14 -25.58
C SER A 38 -1.34 16.09 -26.21
N THR A 39 -1.01 15.65 -27.43
CA THR A 39 -1.81 14.66 -28.14
C THR A 39 -1.63 13.30 -27.45
N THR A 40 -2.72 12.73 -26.97
CA THR A 40 -2.72 11.37 -26.41
C THR A 40 -2.87 10.31 -27.49
N ALA A 41 -2.26 9.14 -27.29
CA ALA A 41 -2.39 8.00 -28.21
C ALA A 41 -3.78 7.35 -28.16
N THR A 42 -4.53 7.57 -27.10
CA THR A 42 -5.90 7.09 -26.89
C THR A 42 -6.86 8.26 -26.64
N PRO A 43 -8.18 8.06 -26.59
CA PRO A 43 -9.12 9.11 -26.17
C PRO A 43 -8.94 9.56 -24.72
N ILE A 44 -8.20 8.83 -23.88
CA ILE A 44 -7.99 9.17 -22.47
C ILE A 44 -7.10 10.41 -22.37
N LYS A 45 -7.60 11.43 -21.70
CA LYS A 45 -6.88 12.68 -21.41
C LYS A 45 -6.60 12.87 -19.93
N HIS A 46 -7.28 12.10 -19.09
CA HIS A 46 -7.13 12.13 -17.66
C HIS A 46 -6.98 10.72 -17.11
N VAL A 47 -5.95 10.50 -16.31
CA VAL A 47 -5.72 9.27 -15.55
C VAL A 47 -5.79 9.60 -14.07
N ILE A 48 -6.59 8.85 -13.32
CA ILE A 48 -6.68 8.93 -11.85
C ILE A 48 -6.31 7.56 -11.29
N VAL A 49 -5.33 7.51 -10.40
CA VAL A 49 -4.91 6.28 -9.70
C VAL A 49 -5.27 6.40 -8.23
N ILE A 50 -6.15 5.54 -7.73
CA ILE A 50 -6.60 5.52 -6.34
C ILE A 50 -6.03 4.28 -5.66
N ILE A 51 -5.33 4.46 -4.53
CA ILE A 51 -4.56 3.40 -3.89
C ILE A 51 -5.04 3.21 -2.45
N GLY A 52 -5.61 2.04 -2.15
CA GLY A 52 -5.95 1.58 -0.80
C GLY A 52 -4.81 0.78 -0.16
N GLU A 53 -5.09 0.18 1.00
CA GLU A 53 -4.10 -0.49 1.83
C GLU A 53 -4.42 -1.96 2.09
N ASN A 54 -3.45 -2.79 1.81
CA ASN A 54 -3.19 -4.11 2.38
C ASN A 54 -4.29 -5.15 2.13
N ARG A 55 -4.62 -5.43 0.86
CA ARG A 55 -5.58 -6.49 0.50
C ARG A 55 -5.12 -7.29 -0.72
N SER A 56 -4.94 -8.61 -0.55
CA SER A 56 -4.72 -9.50 -1.69
C SER A 56 -6.00 -9.68 -2.53
N PHE A 57 -5.83 -10.18 -3.75
CA PHE A 57 -6.96 -10.42 -4.64
C PHE A 57 -7.95 -11.43 -4.05
N ASP A 58 -7.48 -12.58 -3.60
CA ASP A 58 -8.35 -13.59 -3.01
C ASP A 58 -8.94 -13.16 -1.67
N HIS A 59 -8.27 -12.29 -0.89
CA HIS A 59 -8.86 -11.75 0.33
C HIS A 59 -10.17 -11.00 0.05
N VAL A 60 -10.28 -10.31 -1.11
CA VAL A 60 -11.47 -9.53 -1.50
C VAL A 60 -12.39 -10.31 -2.43
N PHE A 61 -11.85 -10.99 -3.43
CA PHE A 61 -12.60 -11.56 -4.56
C PHE A 61 -12.59 -13.10 -4.60
N ALA A 62 -12.26 -13.79 -3.51
CA ALA A 62 -12.22 -15.26 -3.42
C ALA A 62 -13.46 -15.97 -3.97
N THR A 63 -14.63 -15.36 -3.78
CA THR A 63 -15.93 -15.92 -4.17
C THR A 63 -16.58 -15.17 -5.36
N TYR A 64 -15.86 -14.29 -6.04
CA TYR A 64 -16.41 -13.54 -7.15
C TYR A 64 -16.73 -14.47 -8.33
N ILE A 65 -17.90 -14.28 -8.90
CA ILE A 65 -18.37 -14.98 -10.10
C ILE A 65 -18.57 -13.92 -11.18
N PRO A 66 -17.79 -13.95 -12.27
CA PRO A 66 -17.89 -12.95 -13.33
C PRO A 66 -19.19 -13.06 -14.11
N LYS A 67 -19.56 -11.96 -14.77
CA LYS A 67 -20.70 -11.89 -15.68
C LYS A 67 -20.26 -12.16 -17.12
N ASN A 68 -21.24 -12.24 -18.01
CA ASN A 68 -21.05 -12.24 -19.46
C ASN A 68 -20.20 -13.40 -20.03
N GLY A 69 -20.01 -14.48 -19.26
CA GLY A 69 -19.19 -15.63 -19.69
C GLY A 69 -17.69 -15.44 -19.58
N GLU A 70 -17.25 -14.36 -18.93
CA GLU A 70 -15.85 -14.15 -18.55
C GLU A 70 -15.41 -15.21 -17.52
N SER A 71 -14.12 -15.44 -17.43
CA SER A 71 -13.49 -16.26 -16.41
C SER A 71 -12.75 -15.41 -15.38
N VAL A 72 -12.49 -15.98 -14.22
CA VAL A 72 -11.67 -15.39 -13.17
C VAL A 72 -10.85 -16.50 -12.53
N ASN A 73 -9.62 -16.19 -12.14
CA ASN A 73 -8.82 -17.08 -11.30
C ASN A 73 -8.96 -16.63 -9.84
N ASN A 74 -9.65 -17.42 -9.02
CA ASN A 74 -9.81 -17.20 -7.59
C ASN A 74 -10.08 -18.52 -6.86
N LEU A 75 -10.16 -18.49 -5.53
CA LEU A 75 -10.36 -19.70 -4.72
C LEU A 75 -11.59 -20.51 -5.16
N LEU A 76 -12.66 -19.84 -5.59
CA LEU A 76 -13.89 -20.51 -6.02
C LEU A 76 -13.72 -21.20 -7.38
N SER A 77 -13.17 -20.51 -8.36
CA SER A 77 -12.97 -21.04 -9.72
C SER A 77 -11.94 -22.17 -9.75
N GLU A 78 -10.94 -22.12 -8.89
CA GLU A 78 -9.94 -23.18 -8.71
C GLU A 78 -10.49 -24.40 -7.95
N GLY A 79 -11.68 -24.28 -7.36
CA GLY A 79 -12.28 -25.35 -6.55
C GLY A 79 -11.59 -25.56 -5.21
N ILE A 80 -10.78 -24.63 -4.77
CA ILE A 80 -10.19 -24.61 -3.42
C ILE A 80 -11.32 -24.44 -2.40
N ILE A 81 -12.26 -23.55 -2.69
CA ILE A 81 -13.50 -23.42 -1.95
C ILE A 81 -14.69 -23.70 -2.86
N MET A 82 -15.85 -23.97 -2.26
CA MET A 82 -17.12 -24.04 -2.96
C MET A 82 -18.21 -23.34 -2.16
N LEU A 83 -19.30 -22.96 -2.84
CA LEU A 83 -20.43 -22.32 -2.18
C LEU A 83 -21.41 -23.39 -1.69
N GLY A 84 -21.61 -23.44 -0.41
CA GLY A 84 -22.60 -24.26 0.27
C GLY A 84 -23.95 -23.56 0.42
N SER A 85 -24.72 -23.95 1.43
CA SER A 85 -26.01 -23.34 1.73
C SER A 85 -25.89 -21.85 2.01
N ASN A 86 -26.78 -21.06 1.43
CA ASN A 86 -26.80 -19.58 1.55
C ASN A 86 -25.51 -18.93 1.04
N ASN A 87 -24.86 -19.51 0.05
CA ASN A 87 -23.58 -19.04 -0.51
C ASN A 87 -22.43 -18.95 0.52
N ALA A 88 -22.51 -19.62 1.67
CA ALA A 88 -21.38 -19.71 2.57
C ALA A 88 -20.23 -20.48 1.92
N ALA A 89 -19.01 -19.99 2.05
CA ALA A 89 -17.85 -20.70 1.52
C ALA A 89 -17.47 -21.86 2.46
N VAL A 90 -17.19 -23.00 1.85
CA VAL A 90 -16.73 -24.22 2.52
C VAL A 90 -15.58 -24.84 1.73
N PRO A 91 -14.73 -25.69 2.33
CA PRO A 91 -13.68 -26.40 1.59
C PRO A 91 -14.20 -27.09 0.33
N GLY A 92 -13.51 -26.89 -0.77
CA GLY A 92 -13.82 -27.47 -2.08
C GLY A 92 -13.02 -28.75 -2.37
N PRO A 93 -13.22 -29.36 -3.53
CA PRO A 93 -12.53 -30.60 -3.91
C PRO A 93 -11.01 -30.46 -4.05
N ASN A 94 -10.53 -29.23 -4.29
CA ASN A 94 -9.12 -28.90 -4.47
C ASN A 94 -8.52 -28.18 -3.25
N PHE A 95 -9.17 -28.21 -2.10
CA PHE A 95 -8.75 -27.50 -0.88
C PHE A 95 -7.28 -27.77 -0.49
N ASP A 96 -6.81 -29.01 -0.69
CA ASP A 96 -5.43 -29.40 -0.41
C ASP A 96 -4.38 -28.65 -1.25
N GLN A 97 -4.76 -28.03 -2.36
CA GLN A 97 -3.84 -27.19 -3.13
C GLN A 97 -3.41 -25.94 -2.35
N ALA A 98 -4.31 -25.39 -1.53
CA ALA A 98 -4.04 -24.24 -0.65
C ALA A 98 -3.67 -24.65 0.77
N ARG A 99 -3.48 -25.96 1.04
CA ARG A 99 -3.13 -26.45 2.39
C ARG A 99 -1.86 -25.79 2.90
N GLN A 100 -1.94 -25.20 4.09
CA GLN A 100 -0.82 -24.58 4.76
C GLN A 100 -0.02 -25.58 5.60
N GLN A 101 1.26 -25.32 5.70
CA GLN A 101 2.21 -26.16 6.43
C GLN A 101 3.07 -25.30 7.34
N ALA A 102 3.63 -25.89 8.38
CA ALA A 102 4.67 -25.30 9.19
C ALA A 102 6.05 -25.65 8.62
N ALA A 103 6.99 -24.73 8.66
CA ALA A 103 8.39 -25.10 8.44
C ALA A 103 8.88 -25.91 9.61
N GLN A 104 9.73 -26.91 9.31
CA GLN A 104 10.48 -27.59 10.35
C GLN A 104 11.41 -26.60 11.05
N ASP A 105 11.81 -26.99 12.26
CA ASP A 105 12.71 -26.22 13.08
C ASP A 105 13.95 -25.76 12.29
N THR A 106 14.05 -24.45 12.06
CA THR A 106 15.17 -23.82 11.35
C THR A 106 15.55 -22.50 11.99
N ASP A 107 16.83 -22.20 12.03
CA ASP A 107 17.42 -20.98 12.53
C ASP A 107 18.02 -20.11 11.41
N THR A 108 17.76 -20.47 10.15
CA THR A 108 18.25 -19.76 8.97
C THR A 108 17.11 -19.40 8.04
N PHE A 109 17.27 -18.30 7.30
CA PHE A 109 16.31 -17.91 6.27
C PHE A 109 16.41 -18.87 5.07
N LEU A 110 15.26 -19.46 4.71
CA LEU A 110 15.08 -20.27 3.51
C LEU A 110 13.78 -19.90 2.84
N LEU A 111 13.75 -19.89 1.51
CA LEU A 111 12.50 -19.68 0.75
C LEU A 111 11.62 -20.93 0.77
N ASP A 112 12.23 -22.10 0.71
CA ASP A 112 11.55 -23.40 0.69
C ASP A 112 12.15 -24.30 1.79
N PRO A 113 11.87 -24.00 3.09
CA PRO A 113 12.35 -24.84 4.19
C PRO A 113 11.66 -26.22 4.16
N PRO A 114 12.26 -27.25 4.75
CA PRO A 114 11.57 -28.49 5.05
C PRO A 114 10.27 -28.22 5.82
N LYS A 115 9.21 -28.90 5.46
CA LYS A 115 7.86 -28.63 5.98
C LYS A 115 7.27 -29.82 6.73
N GLU A 116 6.34 -29.52 7.62
CA GLU A 116 5.53 -30.49 8.35
C GLU A 116 4.09 -29.98 8.46
N GLU A 117 3.17 -30.91 8.71
CA GLU A 117 1.77 -30.54 8.94
C GLU A 117 1.59 -29.85 10.29
N PHE A 118 0.63 -28.92 10.38
CA PHE A 118 0.23 -28.38 11.66
C PHE A 118 -0.31 -29.47 12.60
N PRO A 119 -0.11 -29.37 13.93
CA PRO A 119 -0.60 -30.34 14.89
C PRO A 119 -2.09 -30.61 14.74
N ALA A 120 -2.48 -31.86 14.86
CA ALA A 120 -3.86 -32.31 14.64
C ALA A 120 -4.46 -31.91 13.28
N ASN A 121 -3.62 -31.43 12.34
CA ASN A 121 -4.07 -30.91 11.06
C ASN A 121 -5.07 -29.73 11.21
N ILE A 122 -4.79 -28.82 12.14
CA ILE A 122 -5.63 -27.67 12.47
C ILE A 122 -4.78 -26.41 12.39
N LEU A 123 -5.33 -25.34 11.78
CA LEU A 123 -4.69 -24.01 11.81
C LEU A 123 -4.55 -23.48 13.24
N PRO A 124 -3.46 -22.75 13.52
CA PRO A 124 -3.46 -21.82 14.64
C PRO A 124 -4.66 -20.89 14.52
N ALA A 125 -5.43 -20.75 15.63
CA ALA A 125 -6.66 -19.97 15.60
C ALA A 125 -6.40 -18.54 15.13
N PRO A 126 -7.16 -18.00 14.15
CA PRO A 126 -7.16 -16.58 13.81
C PRO A 126 -7.54 -15.75 15.04
N LEU A 127 -6.78 -14.71 15.31
CA LEU A 127 -6.97 -13.88 16.49
C LEU A 127 -7.45 -12.48 16.07
N VAL A 128 -8.26 -11.87 16.92
CA VAL A 128 -8.72 -10.51 16.70
C VAL A 128 -7.58 -9.53 16.87
N GLY A 129 -7.29 -8.76 15.82
CA GLY A 129 -6.46 -7.57 15.86
C GLY A 129 -7.32 -6.30 15.92
N GLY A 130 -6.62 -5.17 16.05
CA GLY A 130 -7.25 -3.87 16.00
C GLY A 130 -8.11 -3.48 17.20
N PRO A 131 -8.79 -2.35 17.09
CA PRO A 131 -9.55 -1.78 18.18
C PRO A 131 -10.83 -2.55 18.46
N LYS A 132 -11.30 -2.47 19.70
CA LYS A 132 -12.56 -3.02 20.14
C LYS A 132 -13.69 -2.02 19.97
N GLY A 133 -14.82 -2.47 19.47
CA GLY A 133 -15.96 -1.60 19.26
C GLY A 133 -15.67 -0.57 18.21
N ALA A 134 -16.04 0.67 18.48
CA ALA A 134 -15.65 1.78 17.62
C ALA A 134 -14.14 1.91 17.54
N ASN A 135 -13.63 2.33 16.40
CA ASN A 135 -12.24 2.68 16.20
C ASN A 135 -11.77 3.63 17.32
N GLY A 136 -10.61 3.36 17.89
CA GLY A 136 -10.03 4.21 18.94
C GLY A 136 -9.83 5.67 18.51
N TYR A 137 -9.70 5.92 17.22
CA TYR A 137 -9.62 7.26 16.64
C TYR A 137 -10.95 8.04 16.70
N PHE A 138 -12.09 7.34 16.74
CA PHE A 138 -13.42 7.92 16.61
C PHE A 138 -14.29 7.65 17.85
N SER A 139 -13.74 7.86 19.03
CA SER A 139 -14.46 7.72 20.31
C SER A 139 -15.14 9.01 20.78
N GLY A 140 -15.43 9.93 19.88
CA GLY A 140 -15.87 11.28 20.19
C GLY A 140 -17.16 11.39 20.98
N ALA A 141 -17.21 12.41 21.83
CA ALA A 141 -18.38 12.69 22.67
C ALA A 141 -19.41 13.63 22.02
N THR A 142 -19.00 14.36 20.97
CA THR A 142 -19.85 15.37 20.32
C THR A 142 -20.28 14.87 18.95
N PRO A 143 -21.56 14.58 18.75
CA PRO A 143 -22.05 14.09 17.46
C PRO A 143 -22.03 15.17 16.39
N CYS A 144 -21.75 14.77 15.14
CA CYS A 144 -22.07 15.63 13.99
C CYS A 144 -23.59 15.76 13.85
N PRO A 145 -24.10 16.84 13.26
CA PRO A 145 -25.52 16.97 13.03
C PRO A 145 -26.18 15.80 12.29
N ALA A 146 -25.41 15.17 11.38
CA ALA A 146 -25.86 14.01 10.61
C ALA A 146 -25.40 12.66 11.17
N GLN A 147 -24.47 12.65 12.14
CA GLN A 147 -23.83 11.45 12.65
C GLN A 147 -23.65 11.56 14.17
N PRO A 148 -24.57 11.02 14.94
CA PRO A 148 -24.65 11.26 16.39
C PRO A 148 -23.52 10.60 17.20
N THR A 149 -22.65 9.83 16.60
CA THR A 149 -21.58 9.10 17.29
C THR A 149 -20.19 9.75 17.13
N LEU A 150 -20.06 10.75 16.29
CA LEU A 150 -18.78 11.40 16.01
C LEU A 150 -18.61 12.72 16.79
N SER A 151 -17.37 13.06 17.15
CA SER A 151 -17.03 14.39 17.67
C SER A 151 -17.05 15.44 16.57
N ALA A 152 -17.00 16.72 16.93
CA ALA A 152 -16.95 17.81 15.96
C ALA A 152 -15.66 17.77 15.10
N VAL A 153 -14.53 17.33 15.70
CA VAL A 153 -13.25 17.18 15.00
C VAL A 153 -13.31 16.04 13.99
N GLU A 154 -13.81 14.89 14.43
CA GLU A 154 -14.00 13.73 13.54
C GLU A 154 -14.96 14.03 12.41
N CYS A 155 -15.99 14.85 12.64
CA CYS A 155 -16.90 15.30 11.59
C CYS A 155 -16.22 16.17 10.53
N ALA A 156 -15.32 17.05 10.94
CA ALA A 156 -14.54 17.88 10.01
C ALA A 156 -13.60 16.99 9.17
N GLN A 157 -12.85 16.10 9.80
CA GLN A 157 -11.95 15.18 9.12
C GLN A 157 -12.66 14.28 8.11
N VAL A 158 -13.80 13.72 8.47
CA VAL A 158 -14.64 12.93 7.57
C VAL A 158 -15.09 13.73 6.36
N SER A 159 -15.47 15.00 6.56
CA SER A 159 -15.86 15.89 5.47
C SER A 159 -14.70 16.20 4.53
N GLU A 160 -13.51 16.39 5.07
CA GLU A 160 -12.28 16.62 4.31
C GLU A 160 -11.85 15.40 3.51
N SER A 161 -11.97 14.20 4.08
CA SER A 161 -11.72 12.94 3.36
C SER A 161 -12.72 12.64 2.24
N GLY A 162 -13.70 13.48 2.01
CA GLY A 162 -14.62 13.38 0.88
C GLY A 162 -15.63 12.24 0.95
N LEU A 163 -15.86 11.64 2.11
CA LEU A 163 -16.86 10.58 2.28
C LEU A 163 -18.29 11.06 1.98
N LEU A 164 -19.11 10.16 1.50
CA LEU A 164 -20.54 10.39 1.35
C LEU A 164 -21.22 10.46 2.72
N THR A 165 -22.26 11.28 2.83
CA THR A 165 -22.98 11.48 4.11
C THR A 165 -23.43 10.16 4.75
N GLY A 166 -23.86 9.17 3.96
CA GLY A 166 -24.29 7.85 4.45
C GLY A 166 -23.16 6.97 5.00
N ASP A 167 -21.91 7.33 4.74
CA ASP A 167 -20.75 6.53 5.13
C ASP A 167 -20.12 6.99 6.45
N TYR A 168 -20.51 8.14 6.96
CA TYR A 168 -19.91 8.71 8.17
C TYR A 168 -19.97 7.82 9.40
N GLN A 169 -21.05 7.06 9.59
CA GLN A 169 -21.19 6.14 10.72
C GLN A 169 -20.23 4.97 10.67
N LYS A 170 -19.74 4.61 9.48
CA LYS A 170 -18.81 3.50 9.31
C LYS A 170 -17.49 3.75 10.04
N LEU A 171 -17.07 5.01 10.16
CA LEU A 171 -15.86 5.40 10.87
C LEU A 171 -15.90 5.04 12.34
N ALA A 172 -17.04 5.21 13.00
CA ALA A 172 -17.21 4.99 14.44
C ALA A 172 -17.88 3.64 14.80
N SER A 173 -18.12 2.78 13.81
CA SER A 173 -18.83 1.53 14.00
C SER A 173 -18.06 0.32 13.45
N GLY A 174 -18.61 -0.89 13.60
CA GLY A 174 -18.08 -2.09 12.98
C GLY A 174 -16.88 -2.72 13.70
N GLY A 175 -16.63 -2.39 14.95
CA GLY A 175 -15.68 -3.13 15.75
C GLY A 175 -16.27 -4.45 16.25
N THR A 176 -15.46 -5.50 16.38
CA THR A 176 -15.91 -6.82 16.84
C THR A 176 -16.36 -6.83 18.30
N GLY A 177 -15.96 -5.84 19.10
CA GLY A 177 -16.17 -5.82 20.53
C GLY A 177 -15.36 -6.86 21.32
N GLN A 178 -14.58 -7.68 20.64
CA GLN A 178 -13.77 -8.72 21.24
C GLN A 178 -12.46 -8.15 21.81
N LYS A 179 -11.88 -8.87 22.75
CA LYS A 179 -10.57 -8.52 23.31
C LYS A 179 -9.48 -8.86 22.27
N SER A 180 -8.55 -7.92 22.01
CA SER A 180 -7.38 -8.19 21.17
C SER A 180 -6.68 -9.50 21.56
N HIS A 181 -6.14 -10.19 20.56
CA HIS A 181 -5.45 -11.47 20.71
C HIS A 181 -6.31 -12.57 21.34
N THR A 182 -7.62 -12.54 21.09
CA THR A 182 -8.54 -13.65 21.39
C THR A 182 -9.03 -14.26 20.07
N PRO A 183 -9.43 -15.54 20.07
CA PRO A 183 -10.01 -16.15 18.87
C PRO A 183 -11.11 -15.31 18.26
N ASP A 184 -11.09 -15.20 16.94
CA ASP A 184 -12.01 -14.32 16.19
C ASP A 184 -13.38 -15.00 16.04
N GLU A 185 -14.33 -14.64 16.90
CA GLU A 185 -15.68 -15.22 16.93
C GLU A 185 -16.53 -14.90 15.69
N ARG A 186 -16.05 -14.07 14.74
CA ARG A 186 -16.69 -13.92 13.42
C ARG A 186 -16.67 -15.24 12.67
N ILE A 187 -15.68 -16.05 12.94
CA ILE A 187 -15.38 -17.29 12.24
C ILE A 187 -16.03 -18.46 12.97
N THR A 188 -16.83 -19.23 12.26
CA THR A 188 -17.41 -20.46 12.81
C THR A 188 -16.32 -21.51 13.00
N ASN A 189 -16.26 -22.13 14.16
CA ASN A 189 -15.28 -23.18 14.51
C ASN A 189 -13.83 -22.68 14.45
N VAL A 190 -13.57 -21.46 14.89
CA VAL A 190 -12.26 -20.81 14.87
C VAL A 190 -11.13 -21.67 15.46
N GLU A 191 -11.43 -22.53 16.45
CA GLU A 191 -10.47 -23.42 17.10
C GLU A 191 -10.21 -24.74 16.36
N THR A 192 -10.92 -24.99 15.25
CA THR A 192 -10.86 -26.28 14.54
C THR A 192 -10.82 -26.11 13.02
N LEU A 193 -10.28 -24.99 12.54
CA LEU A 193 -10.18 -24.71 11.13
C LEU A 193 -9.19 -25.69 10.46
N GLU A 194 -9.59 -26.21 9.31
CA GLU A 194 -8.66 -26.93 8.44
C GLU A 194 -7.54 -26.00 7.94
N PRO A 195 -6.34 -26.51 7.68
CA PRO A 195 -5.19 -25.68 7.31
C PRO A 195 -5.28 -25.20 5.85
N GLY A 196 -6.14 -24.23 5.61
CA GLY A 196 -6.34 -23.55 4.32
C GLY A 196 -7.21 -22.30 4.46
N PRO A 197 -7.57 -21.65 3.35
CA PRO A 197 -8.35 -20.42 3.34
C PRO A 197 -9.75 -20.59 3.97
N PHE A 198 -10.21 -19.58 4.69
CA PHE A 198 -11.50 -19.58 5.37
C PHE A 198 -12.20 -18.22 5.24
N GLN A 199 -13.54 -18.26 5.24
CA GLN A 199 -14.35 -17.03 5.21
C GLN A 199 -14.30 -16.33 6.55
N ILE A 200 -13.95 -15.03 6.58
CA ILE A 200 -13.82 -14.23 7.80
C ILE A 200 -15.16 -13.72 8.34
N THR A 201 -16.18 -13.62 7.49
CA THR A 201 -17.51 -13.13 7.85
C THR A 201 -18.54 -14.24 7.78
N ASN A 202 -19.59 -14.18 8.59
CA ASN A 202 -20.65 -15.19 8.57
C ASN A 202 -22.00 -14.63 8.08
N GLY A 203 -22.05 -13.38 7.66
CA GLY A 203 -23.24 -12.72 7.12
C GLY A 203 -24.41 -12.56 8.12
N LYS A 204 -24.19 -12.83 9.41
CA LYS A 204 -25.25 -12.79 10.44
C LYS A 204 -24.91 -11.89 11.61
N THR A 205 -23.86 -12.21 12.34
CA THR A 205 -23.49 -11.53 13.60
C THR A 205 -22.46 -10.45 13.36
N PHE A 206 -21.55 -10.70 12.45
CA PHE A 206 -20.49 -9.80 12.08
C PHE A 206 -20.54 -9.52 10.59
N VAL A 207 -20.34 -8.28 10.23
CA VAL A 207 -20.38 -7.80 8.86
C VAL A 207 -18.98 -7.51 8.35
N TYR A 208 -18.81 -7.43 7.05
CA TYR A 208 -17.49 -7.23 6.43
C TYR A 208 -16.83 -5.89 6.80
N ASN A 209 -17.58 -4.95 7.33
CA ASN A 209 -17.07 -3.68 7.82
C ASN A 209 -16.56 -3.71 9.28
N ASP A 210 -16.46 -4.88 9.89
CA ASP A 210 -15.76 -5.05 11.16
C ASP A 210 -14.24 -5.07 10.92
N TYR A 211 -13.48 -4.56 11.89
CA TYR A 211 -12.02 -4.52 11.77
C TYR A 211 -11.44 -5.93 11.67
N ALA A 212 -10.52 -6.10 10.71
CA ALA A 212 -9.71 -7.29 10.59
C ALA A 212 -8.34 -7.12 11.26
N ALA A 213 -7.66 -8.21 11.52
CA ALA A 213 -6.26 -8.18 11.90
C ALA A 213 -5.37 -7.81 10.70
N SER A 214 -4.16 -7.35 10.96
CA SER A 214 -3.15 -7.01 9.95
C SER A 214 -2.04 -8.06 9.95
N PRO A 215 -2.04 -9.02 9.02
CA PRO A 215 -1.00 -10.04 8.94
C PRO A 215 0.39 -9.46 8.70
N VAL A 216 1.43 -10.25 8.98
CA VAL A 216 2.81 -9.82 8.72
C VAL A 216 3.06 -9.66 7.22
N HIS A 217 3.61 -8.51 6.82
CA HIS A 217 3.86 -8.13 5.44
C HIS A 217 5.18 -7.37 5.32
N ARG A 218 6.30 -8.10 5.49
CA ARG A 218 7.66 -7.56 5.41
C ARG A 218 8.48 -8.38 4.43
N PHE A 219 9.48 -7.79 3.84
CA PHE A 219 10.18 -8.27 2.67
C PHE A 219 10.58 -9.76 2.75
N TYR A 220 11.39 -10.14 3.71
CA TYR A 220 11.84 -11.52 3.82
C TYR A 220 10.72 -12.49 4.22
N GLN A 221 9.77 -12.01 5.02
CA GLN A 221 8.60 -12.78 5.43
C GLN A 221 7.67 -13.07 4.25
N MET A 222 7.45 -12.09 3.38
CA MET A 222 6.60 -12.30 2.20
C MET A 222 7.25 -13.25 1.19
N TRP A 223 8.54 -13.14 0.97
CA TRP A 223 9.27 -14.17 0.20
C TRP A 223 9.09 -15.58 0.80
N GLN A 224 9.10 -15.73 2.12
CA GLN A 224 8.84 -17.03 2.76
C GLN A 224 7.37 -17.46 2.62
N GLN A 225 6.42 -16.54 2.73
CA GLN A 225 4.99 -16.82 2.50
C GLN A 225 4.76 -17.45 1.13
N LEU A 226 5.40 -16.92 0.11
CA LEU A 226 5.32 -17.42 -1.27
C LEU A 226 5.89 -18.82 -1.44
N ASN A 227 6.84 -19.22 -0.63
CA ASN A 227 7.44 -20.54 -0.63
C ASN A 227 7.89 -21.02 -2.02
N CYS A 228 8.82 -20.27 -2.62
CA CYS A 228 9.27 -20.46 -3.98
C CYS A 228 10.41 -21.46 -4.12
N SER A 229 10.27 -22.44 -5.01
CA SER A 229 11.30 -23.42 -5.32
C SER A 229 11.13 -23.98 -6.73
N LEU A 230 12.21 -24.03 -7.51
CA LEU A 230 12.17 -24.67 -8.83
C LEU A 230 11.70 -26.14 -8.76
N ALA A 231 11.88 -26.82 -7.64
CA ALA A 231 11.40 -28.19 -7.44
C ALA A 231 9.86 -28.30 -7.46
N ASN A 232 9.16 -27.18 -7.17
CA ASN A 232 7.70 -27.09 -7.18
C ASN A 232 7.16 -26.57 -8.53
N ALA A 233 8.04 -26.27 -9.50
CA ALA A 233 7.63 -25.67 -10.76
C ALA A 233 6.77 -26.61 -11.61
N THR A 234 5.73 -26.05 -12.21
CA THR A 234 4.84 -26.70 -13.17
C THR A 234 4.69 -25.83 -14.42
N PRO A 235 4.11 -26.34 -15.52
CA PRO A 235 3.83 -25.50 -16.69
C PRO A 235 2.96 -24.26 -16.35
N ASP A 236 2.00 -24.40 -15.44
CA ASP A 236 1.09 -23.32 -15.03
C ASP A 236 1.64 -22.49 -13.85
N ASN A 237 2.72 -22.95 -13.22
CA ASN A 237 3.43 -22.22 -12.18
C ASN A 237 4.95 -22.42 -12.34
N PRO A 238 5.57 -21.84 -13.36
CA PRO A 238 7.00 -22.05 -13.63
C PRO A 238 7.94 -21.38 -12.62
N SER A 239 7.45 -20.49 -11.77
CA SER A 239 8.22 -19.99 -10.62
C SER A 239 8.30 -21.01 -9.48
N GLY A 240 7.34 -21.92 -9.38
CA GLY A 240 7.25 -22.88 -8.28
C GLY A 240 6.96 -22.24 -6.92
N CYS A 241 6.37 -21.04 -6.91
CA CYS A 241 5.86 -20.39 -5.70
C CYS A 241 4.51 -21.00 -5.37
N ASN A 242 4.40 -21.75 -4.28
CA ASN A 242 3.22 -22.55 -3.95
C ASN A 242 2.45 -22.08 -2.71
N ALA A 243 2.85 -20.93 -2.13
CA ALA A 243 2.14 -20.20 -1.08
C ALA A 243 1.79 -21.05 0.18
N LYS A 244 2.67 -21.94 0.62
CA LYS A 244 2.41 -22.92 1.68
C LYS A 244 2.69 -22.42 3.11
N LEU A 245 3.34 -21.26 3.28
CA LEU A 245 3.90 -20.86 4.56
C LEU A 245 3.25 -19.61 5.18
N PHE A 246 2.11 -19.14 4.68
CA PHE A 246 1.47 -17.94 5.19
C PHE A 246 1.16 -18.03 6.69
N SER A 247 0.49 -19.09 7.13
CA SER A 247 0.17 -19.27 8.54
C SER A 247 1.43 -19.47 9.41
N TRP A 248 2.43 -20.20 8.91
CA TRP A 248 3.66 -20.37 9.65
C TRP A 248 4.42 -19.05 9.85
N VAL A 249 4.55 -18.26 8.79
CA VAL A 249 5.18 -16.94 8.87
C VAL A 249 4.43 -16.04 9.83
N GLU A 250 3.09 -16.02 9.74
CA GLU A 250 2.22 -15.22 10.61
C GLU A 250 2.47 -15.53 12.10
N VAL A 251 2.45 -16.79 12.48
CA VAL A 251 2.55 -17.16 13.90
C VAL A 251 3.98 -17.20 14.44
N THR A 252 4.98 -17.19 13.58
CA THR A 252 6.40 -17.28 13.99
C THR A 252 7.24 -16.10 13.49
N VAL A 253 6.70 -15.27 12.61
CA VAL A 253 7.43 -14.24 11.84
C VAL A 253 8.58 -14.84 11.03
N GLY A 254 8.41 -16.07 10.56
CA GLY A 254 9.38 -16.79 9.72
C GLY A 254 10.62 -17.29 10.46
N ALA A 255 11.55 -17.82 9.70
CA ALA A 255 12.85 -18.25 10.20
C ALA A 255 13.72 -17.04 10.58
N GLY A 256 14.65 -17.26 11.47
CA GLY A 256 15.62 -16.23 11.85
C GLY A 256 15.11 -15.24 12.90
N THR A 257 13.99 -15.50 13.54
CA THR A 257 13.57 -14.77 14.72
C THR A 257 14.67 -14.85 15.78
N ASN A 258 15.60 -13.91 15.75
CA ASN A 258 16.88 -13.96 16.52
C ASN A 258 17.71 -15.23 16.30
N GLY A 259 17.54 -15.95 15.21
CA GLY A 259 18.12 -17.27 15.04
C GLY A 259 17.59 -18.30 16.05
N ALA A 260 16.54 -17.94 16.76
CA ALA A 260 15.89 -18.89 17.64
C ALA A 260 15.01 -19.82 16.79
N LYS A 261 14.97 -21.06 17.22
CA LYS A 261 14.04 -22.03 16.69
C LYS A 261 12.61 -21.56 16.91
N GLN A 262 11.71 -21.99 16.03
CA GLN A 262 10.29 -21.77 16.25
C GLN A 262 9.89 -22.09 17.68
N PRO A 263 9.03 -21.28 18.28
CA PRO A 263 8.42 -21.68 19.54
C PRO A 263 7.77 -23.06 19.38
N PRO A 264 8.01 -24.01 20.29
CA PRO A 264 7.37 -25.30 20.18
C PRO A 264 5.86 -25.11 20.18
N LEU A 265 5.18 -25.78 19.27
CA LEU A 265 3.72 -25.86 19.30
C LEU A 265 3.33 -26.40 20.68
N CYS A 266 2.53 -25.65 21.42
CA CYS A 266 2.26 -25.98 22.81
C CYS A 266 1.56 -27.33 22.97
N SER A 267 2.14 -28.13 23.79
CA SER A 267 1.46 -29.26 24.42
C SER A 267 1.53 -29.06 25.92
N THR A 268 0.63 -28.34 26.51
CA THR A 268 0.58 -28.21 27.98
C THR A 268 -0.26 -29.27 28.66
N ASN A 269 -1.09 -30.03 27.92
CA ASN A 269 -2.01 -30.99 28.54
C ASN A 269 -2.27 -32.26 27.71
N GLY A 270 -1.40 -32.61 26.76
CA GLY A 270 -1.62 -33.82 25.95
C GLY A 270 -2.69 -33.68 24.85
N ASP A 271 -3.44 -32.62 24.83
CA ASP A 271 -4.18 -32.16 23.67
C ASP A 271 -3.22 -31.28 22.85
N LYS A 272 -3.02 -31.62 21.63
CA LYS A 272 -2.12 -30.92 20.72
C LYS A 272 -2.71 -29.58 20.26
N THR A 273 -3.34 -28.83 21.16
CA THR A 273 -3.88 -27.52 20.86
C THR A 273 -2.74 -26.56 20.62
N PRO A 274 -2.71 -25.85 19.48
CA PRO A 274 -1.70 -24.84 19.20
C PRO A 274 -1.67 -23.82 20.33
N CYS A 275 -0.49 -23.38 20.75
CA CYS A 275 -0.29 -22.41 21.81
C CYS A 275 -0.70 -21.00 21.51
N PHE A 276 -1.53 -20.79 20.52
CA PHE A 276 -1.92 -19.45 20.05
C PHE A 276 -3.11 -18.91 20.85
N THR A 277 -3.36 -19.47 22.02
CA THR A 277 -4.34 -18.92 22.96
C THR A 277 -3.75 -17.76 23.72
N THR A 278 -4.40 -16.67 23.66
CA THR A 278 -4.48 -15.44 24.46
C THR A 278 -3.31 -14.94 25.32
N ASN A 279 -2.27 -15.74 25.59
CA ASN A 279 -1.15 -15.36 26.44
C ASN A 279 0.19 -15.84 25.89
N TYR A 280 0.24 -16.23 24.62
CA TYR A 280 1.50 -16.63 24.03
C TYR A 280 2.30 -15.39 23.64
N LEU A 281 3.03 -14.91 24.62
CA LEU A 281 4.26 -14.18 24.34
C LEU A 281 5.34 -15.24 24.31
N PRO A 282 6.12 -15.35 23.25
CA PRO A 282 7.17 -16.36 23.20
C PRO A 282 8.09 -16.20 24.41
N SER A 283 8.34 -17.28 25.09
CA SER A 283 9.30 -17.33 26.19
C SER A 283 10.75 -17.12 25.72
N VAL A 284 10.93 -16.97 24.42
CA VAL A 284 12.23 -16.76 23.79
C VAL A 284 12.42 -15.26 23.59
N PRO A 285 13.43 -14.64 24.21
CA PRO A 285 13.72 -13.22 23.99
C PRO A 285 13.91 -12.94 22.50
N GLY A 286 13.12 -12.03 21.96
CA GLY A 286 13.18 -11.61 20.58
C GLY A 286 12.32 -12.40 19.59
N ALA A 287 11.71 -13.51 19.99
CA ALA A 287 10.67 -14.13 19.19
C ALA A 287 9.41 -13.26 19.31
N GLN A 288 9.01 -12.65 18.23
CA GLN A 288 7.76 -11.90 18.15
C GLN A 288 6.84 -12.59 17.17
N THR A 289 5.56 -12.61 17.50
CA THR A 289 4.49 -12.99 16.61
C THR A 289 3.63 -11.75 16.41
N THR A 290 2.88 -11.69 15.32
CA THR A 290 1.89 -10.61 15.14
C THR A 290 0.81 -10.64 16.20
N GLY A 291 0.62 -11.80 16.86
CA GLY A 291 -0.46 -12.02 17.81
C GLY A 291 -1.84 -12.15 17.15
N GLU A 292 -1.88 -12.42 15.85
CA GLU A 292 -3.09 -12.43 15.03
C GLU A 292 -3.45 -13.84 14.52
N GLY A 293 -2.62 -14.83 14.84
CA GLY A 293 -2.88 -16.22 14.46
C GLY A 293 -2.83 -16.43 12.96
N SER A 294 -3.71 -17.24 12.41
CA SER A 294 -3.76 -17.53 10.98
C SER A 294 -4.68 -16.60 10.17
N THR A 295 -4.86 -15.36 10.61
CA THR A 295 -5.71 -14.39 9.91
C THR A 295 -5.28 -14.13 8.46
N ALA A 296 -4.02 -14.38 8.13
CA ALA A 296 -3.51 -14.31 6.75
C ALA A 296 -4.31 -15.17 5.74
N LEU A 297 -5.00 -16.22 6.18
CA LEU A 297 -5.82 -17.11 5.34
C LEU A 297 -7.27 -16.64 5.18
N ALA A 298 -7.65 -15.54 5.81
CA ALA A 298 -9.02 -15.05 5.81
C ALA A 298 -9.39 -14.37 4.49
N PHE A 299 -10.65 -14.55 4.04
CA PHE A 299 -11.20 -13.85 2.89
C PHE A 299 -12.64 -13.38 3.12
N TYR A 300 -13.04 -12.34 2.40
CA TYR A 300 -14.43 -11.84 2.32
C TYR A 300 -15.25 -12.62 1.30
N ASN A 301 -16.57 -12.63 1.50
CA ASN A 301 -17.50 -13.34 0.62
C ASN A 301 -18.43 -12.38 -0.12
N VAL A 302 -18.04 -11.99 -1.33
CA VAL A 302 -18.84 -11.09 -2.18
C VAL A 302 -20.17 -11.69 -2.62
N GLN A 303 -20.33 -13.03 -2.61
CA GLN A 303 -21.61 -13.69 -2.90
C GLN A 303 -22.60 -13.63 -1.72
N GLN A 304 -22.11 -13.27 -0.53
CA GLN A 304 -22.96 -12.97 0.64
C GLN A 304 -23.14 -11.48 0.88
N GLY A 305 -22.59 -10.62 0.01
CA GLY A 305 -22.77 -9.17 0.06
C GLY A 305 -21.62 -8.41 0.69
N ASP A 306 -20.48 -9.03 0.92
CA ASP A 306 -19.25 -8.33 1.28
C ASP A 306 -18.72 -7.52 0.08
N ALA A 307 -18.03 -6.41 0.32
CA ALA A 307 -17.44 -5.52 -0.67
C ALA A 307 -18.38 -5.20 -1.86
N PRO A 308 -19.60 -4.69 -1.60
CA PRO A 308 -20.63 -4.55 -2.62
C PRO A 308 -20.30 -3.54 -3.71
N TYR A 309 -19.55 -2.49 -3.39
CA TYR A 309 -19.18 -1.49 -4.38
C TYR A 309 -18.05 -1.98 -5.28
N PHE A 310 -17.06 -2.68 -4.75
CA PHE A 310 -16.02 -3.29 -5.57
C PHE A 310 -16.58 -4.38 -6.46
N LYS A 311 -17.51 -5.18 -5.95
CA LYS A 311 -18.26 -6.11 -6.80
C LYS A 311 -19.03 -5.41 -7.91
N TYR A 312 -19.68 -4.29 -7.60
CA TYR A 312 -20.37 -3.48 -8.61
C TYR A 312 -19.40 -2.97 -9.69
N LEU A 313 -18.21 -2.50 -9.30
CA LEU A 313 -17.20 -2.04 -10.26
C LEU A 313 -16.72 -3.19 -11.17
N ALA A 314 -16.41 -4.35 -10.60
CA ALA A 314 -16.02 -5.54 -11.35
C ALA A 314 -17.12 -6.02 -12.31
N ASP A 315 -18.39 -5.97 -11.88
CA ASP A 315 -19.55 -6.36 -12.69
C ASP A 315 -19.84 -5.37 -13.84
N THR A 316 -19.42 -4.11 -13.72
CA THR A 316 -19.87 -3.01 -14.60
C THR A 316 -18.75 -2.49 -15.50
N PHE A 317 -17.52 -2.52 -15.03
CA PHE A 317 -16.34 -2.01 -15.72
C PHE A 317 -15.35 -3.16 -15.99
N SER A 318 -14.08 -2.86 -16.10
CA SER A 318 -13.05 -3.88 -16.27
C SER A 318 -12.29 -4.13 -14.97
N MET A 319 -11.79 -5.34 -14.76
CA MET A 319 -10.89 -5.66 -13.64
C MET A 319 -9.77 -6.61 -14.09
N SER A 320 -8.71 -6.71 -13.28
CA SER A 320 -7.68 -7.73 -13.43
C SER A 320 -7.82 -8.80 -12.35
N ASP A 321 -7.55 -10.06 -12.72
CA ASP A 321 -7.29 -11.14 -11.78
C ASP A 321 -5.83 -11.63 -11.83
N ASN A 322 -4.93 -10.79 -12.41
CA ASN A 322 -3.50 -11.06 -12.52
C ASN A 322 -2.67 -9.77 -12.37
N PHE A 323 -3.09 -8.89 -11.46
CA PHE A 323 -2.38 -7.66 -11.08
C PHE A 323 -1.74 -7.85 -9.72
N HIS A 324 -0.44 -7.49 -9.59
CA HIS A 324 0.40 -7.85 -8.46
C HIS A 324 0.94 -6.63 -7.71
N GLN A 325 1.27 -6.82 -6.42
CA GLN A 325 2.15 -5.90 -5.73
C GLN A 325 3.56 -6.02 -6.32
N SER A 326 4.26 -4.90 -6.48
CA SER A 326 5.56 -4.89 -7.16
C SER A 326 6.72 -5.32 -6.26
N VAL A 327 6.59 -5.21 -4.94
CA VAL A 327 7.65 -5.54 -3.99
C VAL A 327 7.10 -6.48 -2.92
N ASP A 328 7.84 -7.55 -2.62
CA ASP A 328 7.61 -8.37 -1.43
C ASP A 328 8.02 -7.60 -0.17
N GLY A 329 7.41 -6.45 0.06
CA GLY A 329 7.81 -5.53 1.11
C GLY A 329 6.66 -4.65 1.57
N GLY A 330 6.97 -3.68 2.41
CA GLY A 330 5.94 -2.83 3.01
C GLY A 330 5.40 -1.77 2.06
N THR A 331 4.40 -1.06 2.56
CA THR A 331 3.67 0.05 1.94
C THR A 331 4.58 1.04 1.19
N GLY A 332 5.63 1.55 1.88
CA GLY A 332 6.51 2.57 1.29
C GLY A 332 7.24 2.09 0.05
N ALA A 333 7.77 0.86 0.07
CA ALA A 333 8.48 0.28 -1.08
C ALA A 333 7.55 0.10 -2.29
N ASN A 334 6.32 -0.34 -2.07
CA ASN A 334 5.33 -0.51 -3.15
C ASN A 334 4.86 0.82 -3.74
N HIS A 335 4.65 1.85 -2.92
CA HIS A 335 4.35 3.20 -3.43
C HIS A 335 5.51 3.81 -4.21
N ILE A 336 6.75 3.55 -3.78
CA ILE A 336 7.94 3.97 -4.52
C ILE A 336 7.96 3.32 -5.91
N MET A 337 7.71 2.02 -6.01
CA MET A 337 7.61 1.35 -7.32
C MET A 337 6.54 1.96 -8.22
N LEU A 338 5.39 2.34 -7.66
CA LEU A 338 4.34 3.04 -8.42
C LEU A 338 4.78 4.42 -8.95
N GLY A 339 5.73 5.09 -8.30
CA GLY A 339 6.22 6.40 -8.73
C GLY A 339 7.46 6.34 -9.62
N HIS A 340 8.33 5.36 -9.38
CA HIS A 340 9.67 5.30 -9.98
C HIS A 340 9.87 4.11 -10.94
N GLY A 341 9.02 3.09 -10.89
CA GLY A 341 9.25 1.83 -11.59
C GLY A 341 10.48 1.07 -11.09
N ASP A 342 11.10 1.50 -10.01
CA ASP A 342 12.33 0.96 -9.43
C ASP A 342 12.37 1.20 -7.91
N ALA A 343 13.21 0.45 -7.21
CA ALA A 343 13.50 0.68 -5.81
C ALA A 343 14.50 1.84 -5.62
N ILE A 344 14.32 2.63 -4.58
CA ILE A 344 15.31 3.64 -4.17
C ILE A 344 16.31 3.05 -3.18
N TRP A 345 17.44 3.70 -3.03
CA TRP A 345 18.53 3.26 -2.15
C TRP A 345 18.97 4.34 -1.18
N TYR A 346 19.69 3.93 -0.14
CA TYR A 346 20.28 4.84 0.81
C TYR A 346 21.38 5.67 0.16
N SER A 347 21.23 6.99 0.16
CA SER A 347 22.15 7.93 -0.45
C SER A 347 22.89 8.80 0.58
N ASP A 348 23.90 9.53 0.13
CA ASP A 348 24.59 10.58 0.90
C ASP A 348 23.77 11.89 0.98
N GLY A 349 22.54 11.90 0.53
CA GLY A 349 21.66 13.06 0.41
C GLY A 349 21.95 13.95 -0.81
N HIS A 350 22.89 13.53 -1.66
CA HIS A 350 23.21 14.15 -2.95
C HIS A 350 23.01 13.17 -4.12
N GLY A 351 22.34 12.05 -3.86
CA GLY A 351 22.03 11.03 -4.86
C GLY A 351 23.12 9.97 -5.06
N ASN A 352 24.28 10.05 -4.40
CA ASN A 352 25.27 9.01 -4.50
C ASN A 352 24.96 7.87 -3.51
N PRO A 353 25.04 6.58 -3.94
CA PRO A 353 24.84 5.47 -3.05
C PRO A 353 25.91 5.46 -1.96
N THR A 354 25.51 5.16 -0.74
CA THR A 354 26.41 5.02 0.39
C THR A 354 25.91 3.98 1.39
N VAL A 355 26.82 3.47 2.19
CA VAL A 355 26.48 2.49 3.23
C VAL A 355 25.65 3.19 4.31
N PRO A 356 24.45 2.68 4.65
CA PRO A 356 23.70 3.19 5.78
C PRO A 356 24.57 3.14 7.04
N PRO A 357 24.62 4.19 7.85
CA PRO A 357 25.43 4.18 9.04
C PRO A 357 24.99 3.05 9.96
N ASN A 358 25.95 2.26 10.41
CA ASN A 358 25.71 1.26 11.45
C ASN A 358 25.04 1.96 12.62
N ASN A 359 23.86 1.54 12.92
CA ASN A 359 23.10 2.21 13.91
C ASN A 359 23.71 2.14 15.29
N LYS A 360 24.10 3.28 15.78
CA LYS A 360 24.58 3.46 17.14
C LYS A 360 23.96 4.67 17.80
N LYS A 361 23.10 5.39 17.10
CA LYS A 361 22.37 6.49 17.70
C LYS A 361 21.13 5.96 18.36
N VAL A 362 21.18 6.05 19.62
CA VAL A 362 20.15 5.67 20.53
C VAL A 362 19.47 6.94 20.98
N PHE A 363 18.20 7.08 20.61
CA PHE A 363 17.42 8.23 21.05
C PHE A 363 16.56 7.83 22.23
N THR A 364 16.63 8.63 23.28
CA THR A 364 15.60 8.66 24.32
C THR A 364 14.69 9.82 23.97
N ALA A 365 13.67 9.59 23.21
CA ALA A 365 12.70 10.61 22.87
C ALA A 365 11.31 10.18 23.25
N PRO A 366 10.41 11.11 23.55
CA PRO A 366 9.00 10.81 23.56
C PRO A 366 8.60 10.30 22.18
N TYR A 367 7.95 9.16 22.18
CA TYR A 367 7.39 8.55 20.97
C TYR A 367 6.28 9.43 20.40
N LYS A 368 6.05 9.37 19.07
CA LYS A 368 4.86 9.93 18.42
C LYS A 368 3.62 9.68 19.28
N GLY A 369 2.88 10.73 19.60
CA GLY A 369 1.61 10.58 20.32
C GLY A 369 1.68 10.72 21.84
N GLY A 370 2.80 11.15 22.42
CA GLY A 370 2.81 11.50 23.83
C GLY A 370 3.94 10.90 24.67
N PRO A 371 4.00 11.25 25.93
CA PRO A 371 5.00 10.72 26.83
C PRO A 371 4.72 9.25 27.09
N ASN A 372 5.38 8.37 26.38
CA ASN A 372 5.45 6.98 26.74
C ASN A 372 6.63 6.79 27.69
N PRO A 373 6.42 6.44 28.97
CA PRO A 373 7.50 6.26 29.91
C PRO A 373 8.42 5.08 29.60
N ASP A 374 7.98 4.16 28.73
CA ASP A 374 8.75 3.00 28.30
C ASP A 374 9.60 3.28 27.06
N GLN A 375 9.77 4.52 26.72
CA GLN A 375 10.60 4.96 25.64
C GLN A 375 12.03 4.71 25.90
N GLY A 376 12.29 3.51 25.70
CA GLY A 376 13.62 3.06 25.45
C GLY A 376 14.20 3.81 24.27
N VAL A 377 15.30 3.50 24.02
CA VAL A 377 16.23 3.85 23.03
C VAL A 377 15.70 3.46 21.64
N VAL A 378 15.33 4.41 20.82
CA VAL A 378 14.95 4.20 19.43
C VAL A 378 16.20 4.24 18.56
N GLN A 379 16.42 3.21 17.79
CA GLN A 379 17.51 3.19 16.82
C GLN A 379 17.10 3.90 15.54
N GLN A 380 17.93 4.76 15.02
CA GLN A 380 17.61 5.52 13.82
C GLN A 380 17.77 4.70 12.54
N ILE A 381 18.73 3.81 12.51
CA ILE A 381 19.03 2.97 11.34
C ILE A 381 19.38 1.57 11.85
N THR A 382 18.86 0.59 11.19
CA THR A 382 19.13 -0.80 11.47
C THR A 382 20.17 -1.35 10.50
N ASN A 383 20.73 -2.51 10.78
CA ASN A 383 21.66 -3.14 9.86
C ASN A 383 21.04 -3.20 8.46
N PRO A 384 21.79 -2.86 7.41
CA PRO A 384 21.28 -2.90 6.04
C PRO A 384 20.82 -4.28 5.62
N ASN A 385 21.50 -5.34 6.09
CA ASN A 385 21.12 -6.73 5.83
C ASN A 385 20.87 -7.49 7.13
N PRO A 386 19.91 -8.44 7.13
CA PRO A 386 19.69 -9.28 8.29
C PRO A 386 20.94 -10.09 8.62
N ALA A 387 21.28 -10.19 9.89
CA ALA A 387 22.32 -11.09 10.36
C ALA A 387 21.67 -12.40 10.84
N ALA A 388 22.20 -13.52 10.42
CA ALA A 388 21.73 -14.83 10.88
C ALA A 388 21.71 -14.90 12.41
N GLY A 389 20.67 -15.47 12.98
CA GLY A 389 20.50 -15.56 14.42
C GLY A 389 20.14 -14.24 15.11
N THR A 390 19.67 -13.23 14.39
CA THR A 390 19.24 -11.96 14.92
C THR A 390 17.80 -11.64 14.54
N ASN A 391 17.18 -10.64 15.19
CA ASN A 391 15.84 -10.15 14.84
C ASN A 391 15.77 -9.34 13.56
N ASN A 392 16.84 -9.27 12.79
CA ASN A 392 16.84 -8.47 11.56
C ASN A 392 15.85 -8.96 10.50
N TRP A 393 15.42 -10.21 10.57
CA TRP A 393 14.35 -10.76 9.74
C TRP A 393 12.99 -10.14 10.06
N TYR A 394 12.86 -9.65 11.26
CA TYR A 394 11.68 -8.98 11.77
C TYR A 394 11.89 -7.48 11.65
N ALA A 395 11.57 -6.93 10.52
CA ALA A 395 11.44 -5.50 10.36
C ALA A 395 9.95 -5.18 10.30
N GLU A 396 9.39 -4.77 11.41
CA GLU A 396 8.16 -4.01 11.35
C GLU A 396 8.44 -2.71 10.63
N ASP A 397 7.76 -2.44 9.54
CA ASP A 397 7.65 -1.15 8.86
C ASP A 397 8.92 -0.26 8.76
N GLY A 398 10.08 -0.77 8.99
CA GLY A 398 11.32 0.01 9.05
C GLY A 398 11.51 0.81 10.33
N TYR A 399 10.54 0.85 11.20
CA TYR A 399 10.63 1.50 12.52
C TYR A 399 11.45 0.67 13.52
N GLY A 400 12.27 -0.21 13.04
CA GLY A 400 13.23 -1.09 13.67
C GLY A 400 13.07 -1.18 15.13
N ASN A 401 12.53 -2.20 15.67
CA ASN A 401 12.25 -2.29 17.03
C ASN A 401 11.52 -1.06 17.58
N SER A 402 10.40 -0.78 17.05
CA SER A 402 9.46 -0.12 17.88
C SER A 402 9.44 -0.88 19.19
N ASN A 403 9.76 -0.24 20.26
CA ASN A 403 9.14 -0.58 21.49
C ASN A 403 7.67 -0.63 21.14
N ASN A 404 7.19 -1.79 20.71
CA ASN A 404 5.78 -1.99 20.54
C ASN A 404 5.17 -1.54 21.85
N ALA A 405 4.58 -0.37 21.84
CA ALA A 405 4.08 0.32 23.02
C ALA A 405 2.99 -0.48 23.75
N GLY A 406 2.86 -1.73 23.44
CA GLY A 406 1.97 -2.71 24.04
C GLY A 406 2.64 -3.87 24.75
N TYR A 407 3.95 -4.02 24.66
CA TYR A 407 4.63 -5.15 25.31
C TYR A 407 5.38 -4.68 26.56
N PRO A 408 4.99 -5.14 27.75
CA PRO A 408 5.68 -4.80 28.99
C PRO A 408 7.10 -5.40 29.02
N PRO A 409 8.04 -4.81 29.76
CA PRO A 409 9.35 -5.44 29.98
C PRO A 409 9.21 -6.91 30.41
N PRO A 410 10.02 -7.84 29.93
CA PRO A 410 11.45 -7.69 29.59
C PRO A 410 11.74 -7.51 28.09
N TYR A 411 10.77 -7.18 27.30
CA TYR A 411 10.93 -6.99 25.86
C TYR A 411 11.55 -5.63 25.53
N SER A 412 12.52 -5.25 26.30
CA SER A 412 13.40 -4.14 25.98
C SER A 412 14.01 -4.40 24.60
N PRO A 413 14.02 -3.40 23.74
CA PRO A 413 14.63 -3.52 22.44
C PRO A 413 16.05 -4.05 22.54
N SER A 414 16.31 -5.15 21.91
CA SER A 414 17.68 -5.52 21.63
C SER A 414 18.30 -4.40 20.82
N PRO A 415 19.48 -3.91 21.16
CA PRO A 415 20.16 -2.88 20.38
C PRO A 415 20.50 -3.30 18.94
N VAL A 416 20.15 -4.54 18.56
CA VAL A 416 20.30 -5.09 17.22
C VAL A 416 18.98 -5.47 16.57
N SER A 417 17.86 -5.13 17.19
CA SER A 417 16.55 -5.46 16.65
C SER A 417 16.01 -4.34 15.74
N GLY A 418 15.28 -4.73 14.78
CA GLY A 418 14.75 -3.88 13.72
C GLY A 418 15.78 -3.72 12.62
N GLY A 419 15.73 -4.44 11.63
CA GLY A 419 16.61 -4.41 10.49
C GLY A 419 15.93 -5.01 9.29
N GLY A 420 16.69 -5.12 8.23
CA GLY A 420 16.16 -5.64 6.99
C GLY A 420 15.33 -4.63 6.20
N SER A 421 15.38 -3.36 6.57
CA SER A 421 14.78 -2.29 5.77
C SER A 421 15.62 -1.91 4.58
N TYR A 422 16.91 -2.17 4.62
CA TYR A 422 17.84 -1.99 3.49
C TYR A 422 18.54 -3.29 3.16
N SER A 423 18.83 -3.50 1.88
CA SER A 423 19.63 -4.63 1.43
C SER A 423 20.59 -4.25 0.31
N GLU A 424 21.86 -4.61 0.45
CA GLU A 424 22.82 -4.68 -0.66
C GLU A 424 22.63 -6.03 -1.37
N CYS A 425 21.62 -6.12 -2.21
CA CYS A 425 21.24 -7.39 -2.83
C CYS A 425 22.23 -7.88 -3.90
N ALA A 426 23.23 -7.09 -4.25
CA ALA A 426 24.35 -7.55 -5.09
C ALA A 426 25.30 -8.48 -4.33
N ASP A 427 25.34 -8.43 -2.99
CA ASP A 427 26.18 -9.29 -2.15
C ASP A 427 25.40 -10.53 -1.67
N ALA A 428 25.44 -11.58 -2.47
CA ALA A 428 24.79 -12.86 -2.16
C ALA A 428 25.36 -13.57 -0.91
N SER A 429 26.45 -13.10 -0.31
CA SER A 429 26.97 -13.63 0.95
C SER A 429 26.17 -13.15 2.18
N GLN A 430 25.38 -12.09 2.02
CA GLN A 430 24.55 -11.56 3.08
C GLN A 430 23.41 -12.53 3.44
N PRO A 431 23.07 -12.65 4.72
CA PRO A 431 21.96 -13.50 5.15
C PRO A 431 20.63 -13.08 4.46
N GLY A 432 19.86 -14.06 4.03
CA GLY A 432 18.59 -13.83 3.29
C GLY A 432 18.79 -13.53 1.81
N VAL A 433 19.74 -12.68 1.45
CA VAL A 433 20.04 -12.31 0.06
C VAL A 433 20.45 -13.51 -0.75
N GLY A 434 21.37 -14.32 -0.24
CA GLY A 434 21.88 -15.50 -0.95
C GLY A 434 20.80 -16.51 -1.34
N ALA A 435 19.79 -16.71 -0.49
CA ALA A 435 18.69 -17.62 -0.78
C ALA A 435 17.83 -17.10 -1.95
N ILE A 436 17.46 -15.82 -1.94
CA ILE A 436 16.65 -15.17 -3.00
C ILE A 436 17.43 -15.16 -4.31
N VAL A 437 18.69 -14.68 -4.30
CA VAL A 437 19.52 -14.58 -5.52
C VAL A 437 19.80 -15.95 -6.12
N THR A 438 20.01 -16.98 -5.30
CA THR A 438 20.19 -18.36 -5.78
C THR A 438 18.92 -18.87 -6.47
N TYR A 439 17.77 -18.63 -5.88
CA TYR A 439 16.49 -19.01 -6.47
C TYR A 439 16.25 -18.28 -7.79
N LEU A 440 16.39 -16.94 -7.85
CA LEU A 440 16.20 -16.14 -9.07
C LEU A 440 17.11 -16.64 -10.21
N LYS A 441 18.38 -16.92 -9.92
CA LYS A 441 19.30 -17.50 -10.90
C LYS A 441 18.84 -18.86 -11.40
N SER A 442 18.21 -19.68 -10.54
CA SER A 442 17.71 -21.00 -10.94
C SER A 442 16.55 -20.95 -11.94
N ILE A 443 15.78 -19.85 -11.93
CA ILE A 443 14.71 -19.57 -12.87
C ILE A 443 15.08 -18.57 -13.98
N ASN A 444 16.39 -18.25 -14.13
CA ASN A 444 16.96 -17.33 -15.10
C ASN A 444 16.45 -15.88 -15.00
N ILE A 445 16.20 -15.39 -13.80
CA ILE A 445 15.85 -14.00 -13.53
C ILE A 445 17.07 -13.26 -12.98
N ASP A 446 17.33 -12.08 -13.54
CA ASP A 446 18.38 -11.17 -13.05
C ASP A 446 17.88 -10.47 -11.78
N PRO A 447 18.61 -10.56 -10.66
CA PRO A 447 18.27 -9.84 -9.43
C PRO A 447 18.19 -8.30 -9.58
N ARG A 448 18.81 -7.72 -10.61
CA ARG A 448 18.84 -6.28 -10.89
C ARG A 448 19.35 -5.44 -9.72
N CYS A 449 20.42 -5.91 -9.11
CA CYS A 449 21.06 -5.30 -7.95
C CYS A 449 22.42 -4.71 -8.33
N ASP A 450 22.60 -3.42 -8.10
CA ASP A 450 23.87 -2.75 -8.32
C ASP A 450 24.76 -2.84 -7.07
N PRO A 451 26.05 -3.17 -7.21
CA PRO A 451 26.97 -3.21 -6.08
C PRO A 451 27.06 -1.88 -5.34
N GLY A 452 27.10 -1.93 -4.02
CA GLY A 452 27.20 -0.76 -3.16
C GLY A 452 25.88 0.00 -2.98
N HIS A 453 24.78 -0.46 -3.57
CA HIS A 453 23.45 0.10 -3.39
C HIS A 453 22.68 -0.66 -2.31
N TYR A 454 22.29 0.05 -1.27
CA TYR A 454 21.47 -0.46 -0.16
C TYR A 454 20.02 -0.06 -0.40
N TYR A 455 19.28 -0.93 -1.08
CA TYR A 455 17.91 -0.68 -1.51
C TYR A 455 16.93 -0.73 -0.35
N LEU A 456 15.96 0.17 -0.37
CA LEU A 456 14.85 0.19 0.60
C LEU A 456 13.86 -0.95 0.27
N LEU A 457 13.56 -1.77 1.26
CA LEU A 457 12.71 -2.96 1.11
C LEU A 457 11.33 -2.82 1.76
N ASN A 458 11.20 -1.97 2.77
CA ASN A 458 9.99 -1.77 3.56
C ASN A 458 9.68 -0.28 3.69
N ASN A 459 9.42 0.19 4.91
CA ASN A 459 8.97 1.54 5.18
C ASN A 459 10.09 2.38 5.83
N TYR A 460 10.33 3.56 5.27
CA TYR A 460 11.11 4.62 5.90
C TYR A 460 10.50 5.97 5.54
N ASN A 461 10.51 6.90 6.48
CA ASN A 461 10.03 8.25 6.23
C ASN A 461 10.87 8.92 5.13
N PRO A 462 10.25 9.72 4.25
CA PRO A 462 11.00 10.46 3.23
C PRO A 462 11.97 11.47 3.86
N GLY A 463 13.08 11.74 3.18
CA GLY A 463 14.10 12.70 3.56
C GLY A 463 13.66 14.16 3.51
N TRP A 464 12.41 14.41 3.14
CA TRP A 464 11.78 15.71 3.07
C TRP A 464 10.51 15.76 3.91
N PHE A 465 10.36 16.83 4.68
CA PHE A 465 9.06 17.17 5.26
C PHE A 465 8.13 17.77 4.20
N GLY A 466 6.82 17.72 4.42
CA GLY A 466 5.83 18.31 3.52
C GLY A 466 6.00 19.82 3.28
N ASN A 467 6.72 20.52 4.14
CA ASN A 467 7.06 21.94 3.99
C ASN A 467 8.35 22.20 3.18
N GLY A 468 8.93 21.17 2.54
CA GLY A 468 10.14 21.27 1.73
C GLY A 468 11.45 21.36 2.50
N LYS A 469 11.45 21.16 3.82
CA LYS A 469 12.67 21.09 4.61
C LYS A 469 13.23 19.68 4.67
N ARG A 470 14.55 19.56 4.74
CA ARG A 470 15.25 18.29 4.89
C ARG A 470 14.95 17.65 6.26
N ALA A 471 14.44 16.44 6.23
CA ALA A 471 14.12 15.64 7.42
C ALA A 471 15.31 14.78 7.87
N ASP A 472 16.13 14.31 6.95
CA ASP A 472 17.29 13.43 7.20
C ASP A 472 18.44 14.14 7.93
N ILE A 473 18.53 15.45 7.83
CA ILE A 473 19.54 16.30 8.51
C ILE A 473 18.94 17.18 9.61
N ASP A 474 17.76 16.85 10.09
CA ASP A 474 17.13 17.60 11.19
C ASP A 474 18.05 17.69 12.42
N GLN A 475 18.04 18.85 13.05
CA GLN A 475 18.89 19.13 14.21
C GLN A 475 18.53 18.28 15.43
N ASN A 476 17.32 17.76 15.47
CA ASN A 476 16.87 16.83 16.50
C ASN A 476 16.49 15.48 15.86
N PRO A 477 17.47 14.58 15.68
CA PRO A 477 17.24 13.27 15.05
C PRO A 477 16.22 12.40 15.80
N ALA A 478 15.91 12.71 17.06
CA ALA A 478 14.84 12.02 17.79
C ALA A 478 13.44 12.28 17.20
N ASN A 479 13.28 13.39 16.48
CA ASN A 479 12.03 13.74 15.82
C ASN A 479 11.89 13.10 14.42
N THR A 480 12.98 12.59 13.86
CA THR A 480 13.02 12.02 12.51
C THR A 480 13.71 10.65 12.47
N PRO A 481 13.30 9.71 13.35
CA PRO A 481 13.82 8.36 13.28
C PRO A 481 13.40 7.69 11.98
N PHE A 482 14.20 6.74 11.49
CA PHE A 482 13.86 5.93 10.30
C PHE A 482 13.54 6.76 9.06
N THR A 483 14.38 7.75 8.77
CA THR A 483 14.27 8.59 7.59
C THR A 483 15.35 8.17 6.58
N ILE A 484 14.95 7.95 5.33
CA ILE A 484 15.88 7.75 4.22
C ILE A 484 16.27 9.12 3.65
N PRO A 485 17.56 9.38 3.35
CA PRO A 485 17.95 10.60 2.67
C PRO A 485 17.23 10.79 1.32
N PRO A 486 17.08 12.04 0.85
CA PRO A 486 16.45 12.33 -0.42
C PRO A 486 16.98 11.50 -1.59
N SER A 487 16.07 11.05 -2.42
CA SER A 487 16.37 10.28 -3.62
C SER A 487 16.65 11.19 -4.82
N SER A 488 17.51 10.72 -5.70
CA SER A 488 17.72 11.26 -7.06
C SER A 488 17.29 10.26 -8.13
N THR A 489 16.67 9.15 -7.75
CA THR A 489 16.10 8.19 -8.70
C THR A 489 14.98 8.90 -9.49
N PRO A 490 14.99 8.87 -10.82
CA PRO A 490 13.92 9.48 -11.61
C PRO A 490 12.54 8.92 -11.26
N SER A 491 11.53 9.76 -11.35
CA SER A 491 10.12 9.38 -11.17
C SER A 491 9.29 9.73 -12.38
N ILE A 492 8.10 9.17 -12.50
CA ILE A 492 7.14 9.57 -13.53
C ILE A 492 6.80 11.06 -13.46
N GLY A 493 6.88 11.67 -12.25
CA GLY A 493 6.71 13.12 -12.08
C GLY A 493 7.74 13.93 -12.85
N ASP A 494 8.99 13.46 -12.91
CA ASP A 494 10.04 14.10 -13.68
C ASP A 494 9.75 14.05 -15.19
N ASP A 495 9.29 12.89 -15.70
CA ASP A 495 8.94 12.73 -17.11
C ASP A 495 7.73 13.57 -17.49
N LEU A 496 6.70 13.60 -16.66
CA LEU A 496 5.54 14.44 -16.89
C LEU A 496 5.91 15.93 -16.93
N ASN A 497 6.81 16.37 -16.03
CA ASN A 497 7.34 17.73 -16.03
C ASN A 497 8.15 18.03 -17.30
N ALA A 498 9.04 17.12 -17.70
CA ALA A 498 9.87 17.28 -18.89
C ALA A 498 9.06 17.41 -20.19
N HIS A 499 7.86 16.80 -20.21
CA HIS A 499 6.96 16.80 -21.37
C HIS A 499 5.76 17.74 -21.21
N HIS A 500 5.75 18.60 -20.19
CA HIS A 500 4.69 19.59 -19.89
C HIS A 500 3.29 18.98 -19.76
N ILE A 501 3.22 17.78 -19.18
CA ILE A 501 1.96 17.10 -18.85
C ILE A 501 1.60 17.44 -17.42
N SER A 502 0.40 17.99 -17.22
CA SER A 502 -0.05 18.38 -15.89
C SER A 502 -0.31 17.15 -15.01
N TRP A 503 0.18 17.20 -13.78
CA TRP A 503 -0.02 16.11 -12.84
C TRP A 503 -0.09 16.60 -11.40
N LYS A 504 -0.74 15.82 -10.52
CA LYS A 504 -0.75 16.04 -9.06
C LYS A 504 -0.81 14.72 -8.30
N TYR A 505 -0.22 14.73 -7.13
CA TYR A 505 -0.47 13.77 -6.07
C TYR A 505 -1.43 14.42 -5.05
N TYR A 506 -2.57 13.78 -4.80
CA TYR A 506 -3.57 14.21 -3.84
C TYR A 506 -3.53 13.26 -2.64
N GLY A 507 -2.85 13.67 -1.57
CA GLY A 507 -2.79 12.92 -0.33
C GLY A 507 -3.81 13.44 0.68
N ASP A 508 -4.74 12.60 1.09
CA ASP A 508 -5.73 12.96 2.09
C ASP A 508 -5.05 13.32 3.42
N GLN A 509 -5.45 14.43 4.03
CA GLN A 509 -4.84 15.04 5.23
C GLN A 509 -3.48 15.73 5.01
N TRP A 510 -3.07 15.98 3.77
CA TRP A 510 -1.84 16.73 3.48
C TRP A 510 -1.81 18.10 4.18
N ASN A 511 -2.94 18.80 4.17
CA ASN A 511 -3.05 20.13 4.81
C ASN A 511 -2.86 20.10 6.33
N ASN A 512 -3.16 18.99 6.98
CA ASN A 512 -2.92 18.77 8.41
C ASN A 512 -1.46 18.35 8.67
N TYR A 513 -0.85 17.59 7.77
CA TYR A 513 0.53 17.14 7.87
C TYR A 513 1.56 18.26 7.70
N VAL A 514 1.39 19.17 6.75
CA VAL A 514 2.37 20.23 6.47
C VAL A 514 2.73 21.07 7.70
N PRO A 515 1.78 21.49 8.56
CA PRO A 515 2.10 22.18 9.80
C PRO A 515 2.58 21.26 10.94
N ASP A 516 2.40 19.95 10.83
CA ASP A 516 2.87 18.93 11.79
C ASP A 516 3.92 17.99 11.17
N PRO A 517 5.09 18.49 10.74
CA PRO A 517 6.06 17.74 9.96
C PRO A 517 6.62 16.51 10.68
N TYR A 518 6.52 16.47 12.00
CA TYR A 518 6.93 15.33 12.81
C TYR A 518 5.80 14.33 13.07
N GLN A 519 4.63 14.60 12.55
CA GLN A 519 3.42 13.81 12.78
C GLN A 519 3.18 13.48 14.27
N ILE A 520 3.33 14.50 15.13
CA ILE A 520 3.11 14.35 16.58
C ILE A 520 1.65 14.00 16.87
N ASN A 521 0.75 14.49 16.02
CA ASN A 521 -0.69 14.27 16.15
C ASN A 521 -1.20 13.05 15.36
N TYR A 522 -0.33 12.28 14.73
CA TYR A 522 -0.72 11.06 14.03
C TYR A 522 -1.37 10.06 14.99
N GLY A 523 -2.50 9.50 14.60
CA GLY A 523 -3.25 8.57 15.44
C GLY A 523 -3.88 9.19 16.67
N THR A 524 -3.99 10.51 16.75
CA THR A 524 -4.62 11.22 17.87
C THR A 524 -6.03 11.70 17.50
N ASN A 525 -6.86 11.95 18.52
CA ASN A 525 -8.21 12.51 18.36
C ASN A 525 -8.25 14.02 18.62
N GLY A 526 -7.13 14.71 18.45
CA GLY A 526 -7.01 16.15 18.71
C GLY A 526 -7.52 17.01 17.55
N PRO A 527 -7.68 18.33 17.77
CA PRO A 527 -8.10 19.26 16.70
C PRO A 527 -7.08 19.40 15.56
N ASN A 528 -5.87 18.86 15.76
CA ASN A 528 -4.80 18.85 14.76
C ASN A 528 -4.40 17.40 14.43
N ALA A 529 -5.35 16.47 14.58
CA ALA A 529 -5.09 15.08 14.22
C ALA A 529 -4.65 14.99 12.75
N ASP A 530 -3.68 14.13 12.48
CA ASP A 530 -3.07 13.93 11.18
C ASP A 530 -2.98 12.42 10.92
N GLU A 531 -3.57 11.97 9.84
CA GLU A 531 -3.51 10.58 9.38
C GLU A 531 -2.96 10.51 7.94
N TYR A 532 -2.26 11.54 7.50
CA TYR A 532 -1.57 11.52 6.22
C TYR A 532 -0.50 10.44 6.18
N CYS A 533 -0.51 9.62 5.14
CA CYS A 533 0.51 8.61 4.92
C CYS A 533 1.73 9.22 4.22
N ASN A 534 2.72 9.68 4.96
CA ASN A 534 3.91 10.28 4.38
C ASN A 534 4.79 9.28 3.61
N ILE A 535 4.81 8.01 4.02
CA ILE A 535 5.54 6.94 3.31
C ILE A 535 4.84 6.50 2.01
N CYS A 536 3.58 6.88 1.82
CA CYS A 536 2.78 6.53 0.65
C CYS A 536 2.94 7.52 -0.52
N ASN A 537 3.61 8.64 -0.30
CA ASN A 537 3.83 9.62 -1.37
C ASN A 537 5.21 9.40 -2.00
N PRO A 538 5.30 8.74 -3.17
CA PRO A 538 6.58 8.46 -3.82
C PRO A 538 7.34 9.74 -4.16
N PHE A 539 6.65 10.80 -4.51
CA PHE A 539 7.25 12.09 -4.89
C PHE A 539 7.81 12.86 -3.70
N GLN A 540 7.43 12.51 -2.48
CA GLN A 540 7.99 13.14 -1.27
C GLN A 540 9.42 12.63 -0.98
N TYR A 541 9.87 11.57 -1.62
CA TYR A 541 11.27 11.11 -1.57
C TYR A 541 12.17 11.88 -2.55
N ASP A 542 11.60 12.54 -3.57
CA ASP A 542 12.33 13.09 -4.70
C ASP A 542 12.95 14.45 -4.42
N THR A 543 14.23 14.57 -4.72
CA THR A 543 14.92 15.86 -4.67
C THR A 543 14.39 16.83 -5.72
N SER A 544 14.08 16.36 -6.93
CA SER A 544 13.58 17.17 -8.05
C SER A 544 12.26 17.88 -7.73
N ILE A 545 11.42 17.25 -6.93
CA ILE A 545 10.10 17.81 -6.55
C ILE A 545 10.20 18.59 -5.24
N MET A 546 10.73 17.96 -4.18
CA MET A 546 10.62 18.50 -2.84
C MET A 546 11.60 19.62 -2.50
N SER A 547 12.71 19.75 -3.26
CA SER A 547 13.66 20.84 -3.05
C SER A 547 13.20 22.18 -3.61
N ASP A 548 12.17 22.21 -4.45
CA ASP A 548 11.61 23.40 -5.08
C ASP A 548 10.18 23.66 -4.57
N PRO A 549 9.94 24.74 -3.80
CA PRO A 549 8.61 25.07 -3.30
C PRO A 549 7.54 25.28 -4.39
N ASP A 550 7.94 25.69 -5.60
CA ASP A 550 7.02 25.87 -6.72
C ASP A 550 6.58 24.50 -7.26
N GLN A 551 7.47 23.52 -7.31
CA GLN A 551 7.14 22.13 -7.67
C GLN A 551 6.22 21.49 -6.62
N VAL A 552 6.53 21.62 -5.33
CA VAL A 552 5.67 21.11 -4.25
C VAL A 552 4.26 21.69 -4.38
N LYS A 553 4.15 23.00 -4.54
CA LYS A 553 2.86 23.68 -4.67
C LYS A 553 2.09 23.30 -5.93
N ALA A 554 2.79 23.04 -7.04
CA ALA A 554 2.17 22.65 -8.31
C ALA A 554 1.64 21.22 -8.28
N HIS A 555 2.33 20.32 -7.57
CA HIS A 555 2.15 18.89 -7.74
C HIS A 555 1.67 18.12 -6.50
N ILE A 556 1.80 18.67 -5.29
CA ILE A 556 1.35 17.98 -4.07
C ILE A 556 0.20 18.76 -3.44
N ALA A 557 -0.93 18.10 -3.26
CA ALA A 557 -2.15 18.72 -2.76
C ALA A 557 -2.92 17.78 -1.80
N ASP A 558 -3.87 18.32 -1.08
CA ASP A 558 -4.81 17.53 -0.29
C ASP A 558 -5.92 16.95 -1.17
N SER A 559 -6.52 15.83 -0.77
CA SER A 559 -7.61 15.17 -1.51
C SER A 559 -8.85 16.08 -1.68
N ILE A 560 -9.07 17.05 -0.80
CA ILE A 560 -10.14 18.02 -0.93
C ILE A 560 -9.98 18.89 -2.20
N GLU A 561 -8.74 19.12 -2.62
CA GLU A 561 -8.45 19.90 -3.83
C GLU A 561 -8.77 19.12 -5.11
N LEU A 562 -8.73 17.78 -5.08
CA LEU A 562 -9.17 16.95 -6.22
C LEU A 562 -10.63 17.25 -6.59
N TYR A 563 -11.52 17.30 -5.59
CA TYR A 563 -12.93 17.59 -5.82
C TYR A 563 -13.11 19.02 -6.37
N ALA A 564 -12.34 19.98 -5.85
CA ALA A 564 -12.35 21.34 -6.33
C ALA A 564 -11.83 21.46 -7.78
N ASP A 565 -10.79 20.69 -8.13
CA ASP A 565 -10.23 20.67 -9.48
C ASP A 565 -11.21 20.02 -10.49
N ILE A 566 -11.93 18.97 -10.09
CA ILE A 566 -13.01 18.38 -10.90
C ILE A 566 -14.14 19.40 -11.12
N GLU A 567 -14.60 20.05 -10.06
CA GLU A 567 -15.73 21.02 -10.12
C GLU A 567 -15.40 22.25 -10.96
N LYS A 568 -14.15 22.75 -10.87
CA LYS A 568 -13.68 23.95 -11.56
C LYS A 568 -13.15 23.69 -12.98
N ASN A 569 -13.22 22.47 -13.48
CA ASN A 569 -12.64 22.06 -14.76
C ASN A 569 -11.12 22.31 -14.82
N ASN A 570 -10.41 21.94 -13.76
CA ASN A 570 -8.95 22.06 -13.62
C ASN A 570 -8.27 20.73 -13.26
N LEU A 571 -8.92 19.61 -13.55
CA LEU A 571 -8.36 18.29 -13.29
C LEU A 571 -7.08 18.10 -14.13
N PRO A 572 -5.93 17.74 -13.53
CA PRO A 572 -4.70 17.50 -14.29
C PRO A 572 -4.80 16.24 -15.16
N ALA A 573 -3.88 16.09 -16.10
CA ALA A 573 -3.82 14.94 -16.98
C ALA A 573 -3.52 13.64 -16.21
N VAL A 574 -2.69 13.69 -15.17
CA VAL A 574 -2.39 12.54 -14.31
C VAL A 574 -2.58 12.90 -12.84
N SER A 575 -3.33 12.07 -12.12
CA SER A 575 -3.66 12.26 -10.70
C SER A 575 -3.37 10.96 -9.94
N PHE A 576 -2.54 11.03 -8.91
CA PHE A 576 -2.37 9.96 -7.93
C PHE A 576 -3.14 10.36 -6.67
N VAL A 577 -3.94 9.46 -6.13
CA VAL A 577 -4.83 9.76 -5.00
C VAL A 577 -4.67 8.72 -3.91
N LYS A 578 -4.25 9.16 -2.73
CA LYS A 578 -4.08 8.30 -1.57
C LYS A 578 -4.98 8.74 -0.43
N PRO A 579 -5.92 7.90 0.01
CA PRO A 579 -6.69 8.16 1.22
C PRO A 579 -5.79 8.17 2.47
N SER A 580 -6.24 8.88 3.50
CA SER A 580 -5.60 8.84 4.83
C SER A 580 -5.84 7.50 5.53
N GLY A 581 -5.09 7.26 6.61
CA GLY A 581 -5.25 6.08 7.46
C GLY A 581 -6.65 5.88 8.03
N TYR A 582 -7.50 6.91 8.00
CA TYR A 582 -8.91 6.76 8.39
C TYR A 582 -9.72 5.92 7.41
N VAL A 583 -9.45 6.05 6.11
CA VAL A 583 -10.34 5.56 5.05
C VAL A 583 -9.62 4.79 3.94
N ASP A 584 -8.40 4.37 4.17
CA ASP A 584 -7.58 3.65 3.19
C ASP A 584 -7.88 2.14 3.09
N GLY A 585 -8.66 1.59 4.00
CA GLY A 585 -9.01 0.16 4.02
C GLY A 585 -8.00 -0.73 4.74
N HIS A 586 -6.96 -0.16 5.36
CA HIS A 586 -5.92 -0.93 6.06
C HIS A 586 -6.52 -1.81 7.17
N PRO A 587 -6.20 -3.12 7.21
CA PRO A 587 -6.63 -4.00 8.29
C PRO A 587 -6.20 -3.46 9.65
N ALA A 588 -7.01 -3.68 10.69
CA ALA A 588 -6.78 -3.27 12.07
C ALA A 588 -6.77 -1.75 12.35
N SER A 589 -6.63 -0.88 11.37
CA SER A 589 -6.66 0.58 11.55
C SER A 589 -7.79 1.28 10.79
N SER A 590 -8.17 0.75 9.63
CA SER A 590 -9.29 1.22 8.82
C SER A 590 -10.23 0.06 8.48
N LYS A 591 -11.11 0.22 7.51
CA LYS A 591 -12.08 -0.78 7.06
C LYS A 591 -12.21 -0.78 5.56
N LEU A 592 -12.42 -1.96 4.96
CA LEU A 592 -12.56 -2.10 3.52
C LEU A 592 -13.69 -1.22 2.95
N ASN A 593 -14.85 -1.16 3.63
CA ASN A 593 -15.99 -0.38 3.18
C ASN A 593 -15.78 1.15 3.25
N LEU A 594 -14.80 1.62 4.02
CA LEU A 594 -14.41 3.03 4.01
C LEU A 594 -13.63 3.37 2.75
N PHE A 595 -12.74 2.48 2.32
CA PHE A 595 -12.05 2.65 1.05
C PHE A 595 -13.01 2.52 -0.15
N GLU A 596 -13.98 1.60 -0.10
CA GLU A 596 -15.07 1.57 -1.09
C GLU A 596 -15.80 2.92 -1.19
N SER A 597 -16.11 3.52 -0.04
CA SER A 597 -16.81 4.81 0.02
C SER A 597 -15.96 5.96 -0.52
N PHE A 598 -14.68 5.99 -0.19
CA PHE A 598 -13.71 6.98 -0.71
C PHE A 598 -13.60 6.87 -2.24
N ALA A 599 -13.35 5.67 -2.75
CA ALA A 599 -13.26 5.43 -4.19
C ALA A 599 -14.58 5.78 -4.91
N LYS A 600 -15.72 5.40 -4.32
CA LYS A 600 -17.04 5.73 -4.84
C LYS A 600 -17.25 7.23 -4.97
N LYS A 601 -16.86 8.01 -3.98
CA LYS A 601 -16.97 9.47 -4.03
C LYS A 601 -16.24 10.07 -5.23
N ILE A 602 -15.02 9.61 -5.49
CA ILE A 602 -14.22 10.09 -6.63
C ILE A 602 -14.86 9.66 -7.96
N VAL A 603 -15.21 8.38 -8.09
CA VAL A 603 -15.86 7.85 -9.30
C VAL A 603 -17.15 8.62 -9.61
N GLU A 604 -18.03 8.87 -8.61
CA GLU A 604 -19.27 9.61 -8.79
C GLU A 604 -19.01 11.07 -9.16
N SER A 605 -17.99 11.71 -8.57
CA SER A 605 -17.61 13.08 -8.90
C SER A 605 -17.15 13.22 -10.35
N VAL A 606 -16.32 12.29 -10.82
CA VAL A 606 -15.85 12.25 -12.22
C VAL A 606 -17.00 11.91 -13.16
N HIS A 607 -17.83 10.91 -12.82
CA HIS A 607 -18.98 10.49 -13.64
C HIS A 607 -20.01 11.61 -13.81
N GLY A 608 -20.18 12.44 -12.79
CA GLY A 608 -21.07 13.62 -12.83
C GLY A 608 -20.47 14.86 -13.52
N SER A 609 -19.25 14.78 -14.02
CA SER A 609 -18.51 15.89 -14.63
C SER A 609 -18.29 15.70 -16.14
N PRO A 610 -17.87 16.74 -16.88
CA PRO A 610 -17.46 16.60 -18.28
C PRO A 610 -16.29 15.63 -18.50
N TYR A 611 -15.47 15.40 -17.48
CA TYR A 611 -14.29 14.54 -17.55
C TYR A 611 -14.60 13.05 -17.74
N TRP A 612 -15.84 12.63 -17.46
CA TRP A 612 -16.23 11.21 -17.64
C TRP A 612 -15.89 10.66 -19.02
N GLN A 613 -16.00 11.51 -20.06
CA GLN A 613 -15.87 11.11 -21.45
C GLN A 613 -14.43 10.76 -21.86
N ASP A 614 -13.41 11.18 -21.10
CA ASP A 614 -12.00 11.01 -21.44
C ASP A 614 -11.11 10.71 -20.22
N THR A 615 -11.69 10.15 -19.16
CA THR A 615 -10.98 9.73 -17.95
C THR A 615 -10.90 8.21 -17.82
N ALA A 616 -9.75 7.71 -17.39
CA ALA A 616 -9.55 6.38 -16.87
C ALA A 616 -9.20 6.44 -15.38
N ILE A 617 -9.93 5.70 -14.55
CA ILE A 617 -9.70 5.60 -13.10
C ILE A 617 -9.23 4.18 -12.78
N PHE A 618 -8.01 4.06 -12.26
CA PHE A 618 -7.43 2.82 -11.75
C PHE A 618 -7.60 2.79 -10.25
N ILE A 619 -8.25 1.75 -9.71
CA ILE A 619 -8.48 1.58 -8.27
C ILE A 619 -7.79 0.30 -7.86
N THR A 620 -6.78 0.42 -7.01
CA THR A 620 -5.95 -0.70 -6.57
C THR A 620 -5.56 -0.57 -5.09
N PHE A 621 -4.71 -1.48 -4.64
CA PHE A 621 -4.09 -1.48 -3.31
C PHE A 621 -2.56 -1.39 -3.46
N ASP A 622 -1.88 -1.02 -2.39
CA ASP A 622 -0.42 -0.93 -2.37
C ASP A 622 0.24 -2.31 -2.31
N GLU A 623 -0.29 -3.21 -1.49
CA GLU A 623 0.21 -4.57 -1.32
C GLU A 623 -0.89 -5.53 -0.86
N GLY A 624 -0.59 -6.83 -0.86
CA GLY A 624 -1.49 -7.86 -0.35
C GLY A 624 -1.63 -7.91 1.17
N GLY A 625 -0.82 -7.15 1.90
CA GLY A 625 -0.90 -7.05 3.37
C GLY A 625 -0.65 -8.36 4.11
N GLY A 626 0.12 -9.27 3.53
CA GLY A 626 0.35 -10.59 4.11
C GLY A 626 -0.81 -11.57 4.00
N TYR A 627 -1.91 -11.19 3.35
CA TYR A 627 -3.03 -12.10 3.07
C TYR A 627 -2.69 -13.08 1.94
N TYR A 628 -3.15 -14.31 2.12
CA TYR A 628 -2.99 -15.40 1.16
C TYR A 628 -3.62 -15.05 -0.19
N ASP A 629 -2.98 -15.53 -1.25
CA ASP A 629 -3.48 -15.49 -2.62
C ASP A 629 -3.06 -16.75 -3.37
N SER A 630 -3.94 -17.27 -4.22
CA SER A 630 -3.71 -18.53 -4.96
C SER A 630 -3.02 -18.32 -6.31
N GLY A 631 -2.95 -17.07 -6.80
CA GLY A 631 -2.48 -16.75 -8.15
C GLY A 631 -1.01 -17.08 -8.42
N TYR A 632 -0.70 -17.23 -9.71
CA TYR A 632 0.68 -17.37 -10.16
C TYR A 632 1.48 -16.08 -9.88
N VAL A 633 2.64 -16.21 -9.27
CA VAL A 633 3.58 -15.10 -9.05
C VAL A 633 4.77 -15.20 -10.00
N GLN A 634 5.05 -14.14 -10.73
CA GLN A 634 6.24 -14.00 -11.57
C GLN A 634 7.29 -13.15 -10.84
N PRO A 635 8.33 -13.72 -10.22
CA PRO A 635 9.43 -12.88 -9.75
C PRO A 635 10.08 -12.15 -10.92
N LEU A 636 10.19 -10.83 -10.81
CA LEU A 636 10.75 -9.97 -11.85
C LEU A 636 12.22 -9.64 -11.60
N ASP A 637 12.59 -9.54 -10.33
CA ASP A 637 13.93 -9.26 -9.84
C ASP A 637 14.04 -9.63 -8.34
N PHE A 638 15.04 -9.07 -7.63
CA PHE A 638 15.22 -9.31 -6.20
C PHE A 638 14.03 -8.84 -5.34
N PHE A 639 13.31 -7.82 -5.78
CA PHE A 639 12.22 -7.21 -5.02
C PHE A 639 10.89 -7.97 -5.11
N GLY A 640 10.73 -8.84 -6.04
CA GLY A 640 9.50 -9.63 -6.26
C GLY A 640 9.10 -9.57 -7.74
N ASP A 641 7.85 -9.73 -8.10
CA ASP A 641 6.54 -9.43 -7.50
C ASP A 641 6.10 -10.36 -6.36
N GLY A 642 5.09 -9.87 -5.64
CA GLY A 642 4.39 -10.66 -4.63
C GLY A 642 2.98 -11.10 -5.06
N THR A 643 2.09 -11.25 -4.07
CA THR A 643 0.70 -11.68 -4.29
C THR A 643 -0.07 -10.76 -5.20
N ARG A 644 -1.11 -11.30 -5.84
CA ARG A 644 -2.08 -10.46 -6.56
C ARG A 644 -2.81 -9.53 -5.60
N ILE A 645 -3.11 -8.35 -6.12
CA ILE A 645 -3.93 -7.32 -5.48
C ILE A 645 -5.06 -6.91 -6.43
N PRO A 646 -6.22 -6.45 -5.92
CA PRO A 646 -7.30 -6.03 -6.80
C PRO A 646 -6.91 -4.84 -7.68
N LEU A 647 -7.28 -4.87 -8.95
CA LEU A 647 -7.27 -3.72 -9.84
C LEU A 647 -8.61 -3.64 -10.56
N MET A 648 -9.30 -2.51 -10.39
CA MET A 648 -10.52 -2.16 -11.12
C MET A 648 -10.26 -0.94 -12.00
N VAL A 649 -10.71 -0.99 -13.26
CA VAL A 649 -10.48 0.08 -14.25
C VAL A 649 -11.80 0.66 -14.69
N VAL A 650 -12.08 1.87 -14.24
CA VAL A 650 -13.36 2.56 -14.45
C VAL A 650 -13.20 3.67 -15.47
N SER A 651 -13.92 3.57 -16.57
CA SER A 651 -13.89 4.52 -17.69
C SER A 651 -15.15 4.38 -18.54
N ALA A 652 -15.48 5.42 -19.28
CA ALA A 652 -16.47 5.31 -20.36
C ALA A 652 -16.04 4.34 -21.47
N PHE A 653 -14.77 3.99 -21.54
CA PHE A 653 -14.18 3.05 -22.50
C PHE A 653 -13.92 1.66 -21.93
N SER A 654 -14.18 1.41 -20.65
CA SER A 654 -14.03 0.07 -20.06
C SER A 654 -14.95 -0.93 -20.74
N MET A 655 -14.48 -2.15 -20.89
CA MET A 655 -15.28 -3.25 -21.40
C MET A 655 -16.09 -3.84 -20.25
N GLY A 656 -17.41 -3.62 -20.25
CA GLY A 656 -18.30 -3.94 -19.13
C GLY A 656 -18.24 -5.40 -18.67
N GLY A 657 -17.75 -5.61 -17.44
CA GLY A 657 -17.57 -6.92 -16.81
C GLY A 657 -16.39 -7.72 -17.35
N HIS A 658 -15.49 -7.11 -18.13
CA HIS A 658 -14.28 -7.76 -18.66
C HIS A 658 -13.23 -8.02 -17.57
N ILE A 659 -12.57 -9.16 -17.65
CA ILE A 659 -11.48 -9.55 -16.76
C ILE A 659 -10.20 -9.77 -17.58
N SER A 660 -9.17 -8.94 -17.32
CA SER A 660 -7.86 -9.14 -17.90
C SER A 660 -7.07 -10.18 -17.10
N HIS A 661 -6.48 -11.13 -17.82
CA HIS A 661 -5.58 -12.16 -17.28
C HIS A 661 -4.10 -11.84 -17.57
N ALA A 662 -3.82 -10.71 -18.23
CA ALA A 662 -2.47 -10.31 -18.54
C ALA A 662 -1.69 -9.99 -17.27
N TYR A 663 -0.46 -10.49 -17.15
CA TYR A 663 0.38 -10.25 -15.98
C TYR A 663 0.75 -8.77 -15.87
N ALA A 664 0.48 -8.17 -14.74
CA ALA A 664 0.67 -6.76 -14.50
C ALA A 664 1.02 -6.49 -13.02
N ASP A 665 1.63 -5.35 -12.75
CA ASP A 665 1.91 -4.83 -11.42
C ASP A 665 1.70 -3.30 -11.37
N HIS A 666 2.11 -2.63 -10.27
CA HIS A 666 2.00 -1.18 -10.15
C HIS A 666 2.70 -0.43 -11.30
N VAL A 667 3.83 -0.95 -11.79
CA VAL A 667 4.61 -0.32 -12.87
C VAL A 667 3.87 -0.37 -14.21
N SER A 668 2.93 -1.30 -14.36
CA SER A 668 2.03 -1.33 -15.51
C SER A 668 1.19 -0.05 -15.67
N ILE A 669 0.89 0.62 -14.54
CA ILE A 669 0.20 1.93 -14.57
C ILE A 669 1.12 3.00 -15.18
N LEU A 670 2.42 2.98 -14.86
CA LEU A 670 3.39 3.88 -15.50
C LEU A 670 3.46 3.60 -17.00
N LYS A 671 3.56 2.35 -17.41
CA LYS A 671 3.56 1.96 -18.84
C LYS A 671 2.30 2.46 -19.57
N PHE A 672 1.13 2.43 -18.93
CA PHE A 672 -0.10 2.99 -19.48
C PHE A 672 0.01 4.50 -19.69
N ILE A 673 0.50 5.23 -18.69
CA ILE A 673 0.72 6.68 -18.77
C ILE A 673 1.71 7.00 -19.87
N GLU A 674 2.86 6.35 -19.88
CA GLU A 674 3.92 6.54 -20.89
C GLU A 674 3.38 6.30 -22.31
N ARG A 675 2.72 5.17 -22.53
CA ARG A 675 2.12 4.86 -23.81
C ARG A 675 1.08 5.89 -24.24
N ASN A 676 0.24 6.33 -23.32
CA ASN A 676 -0.84 7.28 -23.64
C ASN A 676 -0.31 8.65 -24.05
N TRP A 677 0.78 9.12 -23.46
CA TRP A 677 1.41 10.41 -23.77
C TRP A 677 2.67 10.31 -24.61
N ASN A 678 3.01 9.12 -25.10
CA ASN A 678 4.23 8.84 -25.89
C ASN A 678 5.51 9.25 -25.14
N LEU A 679 5.58 8.93 -23.84
CA LEU A 679 6.75 9.16 -23.02
C LEU A 679 7.75 8.00 -23.14
N PRO A 680 9.05 8.24 -22.88
CA PRO A 680 10.00 7.17 -22.68
C PRO A 680 9.74 6.48 -21.34
N PRO A 681 10.35 5.31 -21.08
CA PRO A 681 10.41 4.74 -19.74
C PRO A 681 11.11 5.68 -18.76
N VAL A 682 10.67 5.67 -17.48
CA VAL A 682 11.18 6.53 -16.39
C VAL A 682 12.70 6.50 -16.29
N SER A 683 13.30 5.34 -16.44
CA SER A 683 14.76 5.18 -16.49
C SER A 683 15.15 3.94 -17.28
N SER A 684 16.43 3.79 -17.60
CA SER A 684 16.94 2.56 -18.25
C SER A 684 16.87 1.33 -17.34
N ARG A 685 16.69 1.53 -16.04
CA ARG A 685 16.66 0.49 -15.03
C ARG A 685 15.23 0.16 -14.57
N SER A 686 14.28 1.06 -14.72
CA SER A 686 12.91 0.87 -14.25
C SER A 686 12.20 -0.29 -14.95
N ARG A 687 11.23 -0.91 -14.28
CA ARG A 687 10.50 -2.11 -14.76
C ARG A 687 9.55 -1.84 -15.92
N ASP A 688 9.21 -0.58 -16.19
CA ASP A 688 8.44 -0.15 -17.35
C ASP A 688 9.11 -0.48 -18.70
N ASN A 689 10.42 -0.78 -18.68
CA ASN A 689 11.16 -1.33 -19.82
C ASN A 689 10.82 -2.80 -20.15
N PHE A 690 10.17 -3.54 -19.25
CA PHE A 690 9.80 -4.93 -19.56
C PHE A 690 8.79 -5.00 -20.71
N PRO A 691 8.88 -6.02 -21.57
CA PRO A 691 7.93 -6.19 -22.68
C PRO A 691 6.52 -6.47 -22.15
N ASN A 692 5.50 -6.25 -22.99
CA ASN A 692 4.16 -6.72 -22.71
C ASN A 692 4.12 -8.26 -22.68
N PRO A 693 3.26 -8.86 -21.84
CA PRO A 693 3.13 -10.29 -21.76
C PRO A 693 2.67 -10.90 -23.09
N GLU A 694 3.33 -11.97 -23.50
CA GLU A 694 2.89 -12.81 -24.61
C GLU A 694 2.30 -14.11 -24.03
N THR A 695 1.09 -14.44 -24.41
CA THR A 695 0.48 -15.73 -24.06
C THR A 695 0.90 -16.82 -25.04
N GLY A 696 1.12 -18.03 -24.55
CA GLY A 696 1.50 -19.16 -25.39
C GLY A 696 0.41 -19.50 -26.42
N LEU A 697 0.84 -19.90 -27.62
CA LEU A 697 -0.06 -20.40 -28.67
C LEU A 697 -0.23 -21.91 -28.54
N GLY A 698 -1.44 -22.38 -28.31
CA GLY A 698 -1.77 -23.82 -28.34
C GLY A 698 -2.73 -24.27 -27.24
N SER A 699 -3.26 -25.48 -27.38
CA SER A 699 -4.09 -26.10 -26.34
C SER A 699 -3.23 -26.40 -25.11
N GLY A 700 -3.55 -25.76 -23.97
CA GLY A 700 -2.82 -25.88 -22.70
C GLY A 700 -1.88 -24.71 -22.37
N ALA A 701 -1.86 -23.64 -23.18
CA ALA A 701 -1.18 -22.41 -22.78
C ALA A 701 -2.01 -21.69 -21.69
N SER A 702 -1.34 -21.27 -20.61
CA SER A 702 -1.96 -20.50 -19.55
C SER A 702 -2.15 -19.05 -20.00
N ALA A 703 -3.32 -18.47 -19.74
CA ALA A 703 -3.56 -17.05 -19.95
C ALA A 703 -2.83 -16.18 -18.91
N TYR A 704 -2.46 -16.77 -17.79
CA TYR A 704 -1.88 -16.09 -16.63
C TYR A 704 -0.35 -16.05 -16.63
N VAL A 705 0.29 -16.92 -17.42
CA VAL A 705 1.74 -17.12 -17.40
C VAL A 705 2.37 -16.63 -18.70
N PRO A 706 3.08 -15.51 -18.73
CA PRO A 706 3.77 -15.04 -19.93
C PRO A 706 4.82 -16.02 -20.42
N VAL A 707 4.94 -16.21 -21.74
CA VAL A 707 6.01 -17.05 -22.33
C VAL A 707 7.33 -16.29 -22.48
N ASN A 708 7.27 -14.95 -22.52
CA ASN A 708 8.40 -14.03 -22.68
C ASN A 708 8.86 -13.39 -21.35
N ARG A 709 8.79 -14.13 -20.26
CA ARG A 709 9.17 -13.67 -18.91
C ARG A 709 10.60 -13.13 -18.83
N PRO A 710 10.87 -12.03 -18.05
CA PRO A 710 9.91 -11.20 -17.33
C PRO A 710 9.12 -10.26 -18.24
N ALA A 711 7.85 -10.05 -17.96
CA ALA A 711 6.97 -9.23 -18.80
C ALA A 711 5.86 -8.58 -17.95
N LEU A 712 5.49 -7.34 -18.27
CA LEU A 712 4.44 -6.55 -17.64
C LEU A 712 3.52 -5.91 -18.68
N SER A 713 2.19 -6.01 -18.48
CA SER A 713 1.20 -5.36 -19.34
C SER A 713 1.28 -3.83 -19.28
N ASP A 714 0.86 -3.18 -20.35
CA ASP A 714 0.62 -1.73 -20.41
C ASP A 714 -0.87 -1.37 -20.18
N LEU A 715 -1.68 -2.30 -19.71
CA LEU A 715 -3.10 -2.14 -19.32
C LEU A 715 -4.03 -1.64 -20.44
N THR A 716 -3.61 -1.60 -21.68
CA THR A 716 -4.47 -1.13 -22.79
C THR A 716 -5.60 -2.09 -23.12
N GLU A 717 -5.48 -3.36 -22.72
CA GLU A 717 -6.48 -4.40 -22.91
C GLU A 717 -7.77 -4.21 -22.12
N PHE A 718 -7.79 -3.31 -21.13
CA PHE A 718 -8.98 -2.97 -20.37
C PHE A 718 -10.01 -2.12 -21.14
N PHE A 719 -9.60 -1.55 -22.28
CA PHE A 719 -10.35 -0.53 -22.97
C PHE A 719 -10.77 -0.94 -24.38
N ASN A 720 -11.95 -0.50 -24.78
CA ASN A 720 -12.42 -0.56 -26.15
C ASN A 720 -12.53 0.87 -26.71
N PHE A 721 -11.51 1.31 -27.41
CA PHE A 721 -11.48 2.63 -28.03
C PHE A 721 -12.17 2.68 -29.42
N GLY A 722 -12.76 1.57 -29.88
CA GLY A 722 -13.38 1.46 -31.20
C GLY A 722 -12.40 1.21 -32.34
N PRO A 723 -12.87 1.00 -33.57
CA PRO A 723 -12.04 0.50 -34.69
C PRO A 723 -10.97 1.46 -35.23
N ALA A 724 -11.01 2.74 -34.89
CA ALA A 724 -10.11 3.75 -35.47
C ALA A 724 -8.75 3.90 -34.75
N GLN A 725 -8.60 3.34 -33.55
CA GLN A 725 -7.42 3.58 -32.71
C GLN A 725 -6.52 2.38 -32.46
N ASN A 726 -6.95 1.17 -32.91
CA ASN A 726 -6.10 -0.02 -32.86
C ASN A 726 -5.10 -0.12 -34.03
N ALA A 727 -4.91 0.94 -34.82
CA ALA A 727 -4.14 0.94 -36.08
C ALA A 727 -2.70 1.46 -35.94
N SER A 728 -2.21 1.77 -34.74
CA SER A 728 -0.80 2.09 -34.52
C SER A 728 -0.11 0.94 -33.77
N LYS A 729 0.37 -0.03 -34.55
CA LYS A 729 1.38 -0.99 -34.10
C LYS A 729 2.76 -0.35 -34.20
#